data_38d267deb35a5a2232aabd33014a9b2d
#
_entry.id   38d267deb35a5a2232aabd33014a9b2d
#
_cell.length_a   1.000
_cell.length_b   1.000
_cell.length_c   1.000
_cell.angle_alpha   90.00
_cell.angle_beta   90.00
_cell.angle_gamma   90.00
#
_symmetry.space_group_name_H-M   'P 1'
#
loop_
_entity.id
_entity.type
_entity.pdbx_description
1 polymer ?
#
loop_
_entity_poly.entity_id
_entity_poly.type
_entity_poly.pdbx_seq_one_letter_code
_entity_poly.pdbx_strand_id
1 'polypeptide(L)'
;MSNINIAEEKFKLLLNEINEDLSSIISEEDTKVKIINRIFVECLGWSFNSFSCENNHENGFSDYILKVNNNPELVIEAKRIGRLGVESVITHSYRTLKISGSVLKPSMDGIKQAHSYASEAGIPISAVTDGITWIIFKTWVQGGYKEKEAFVFPTLDSVKNSFSFFYELLSYECFSNKTYNVMFDKIHNNRENLTLPLVAPIEPNEINLLQKSPISFDLEKIFNNFFTQLIGDENSEIMKECFVESNESQIADYSLEKITNSVLNNLPHNKSQVASELSSLIEGNVHAEIPADSDLSVFIVGPTGSGKTTYIDRFFSKILPKSTRDQCLTININCLDASGDESRIISWMTEAIVAELEKKLFSEGFPTYKDLQGMYFNEYRRMASGILKKIYENDKETFDTKFASFLENEVSQNREGYLERLLHFTIHNRRKLPIIVVDNTDEFTLEYKIQIFQLCNAYRRKVKQCMLMFPVTDKSAWSFSKTDIFTIHQSRSFFLPTPAPREVFRKRIEFLNKKLVIADTRDKKEYLSSKGIRIELKDISQFAQVLEDVFVENNFTAKTLGDLTNYNIRSIMNLSKRIITSPVMRIEDLITSFVTTEPINYTKFIDALLRGDYEAYKTSTGEDFGVISTFKVNSERTHSPLLNLRILALLRVIKWNGRDVEEQHLTVQSITNYFESLGIASVDIEFCLKELVSLRLVEPYDPSSSILNNSQKLAITYKGLAHYDLSTKNNVYFYQMAITTGITDPEIANDIRSYYKSDRFFGEKTFCIRKKFSEYLLQEDKKYIVEVENNEQFECQRDLMKDINAFSIDKNGINKTIQDDYSNFYGKTLIGKVRNYDPDKDYGFIFISDINDELFFKVSKLDKFEVDSIYNGDFIYCSIGRSEKGAQIKTINGFVENSNNLQIERCLIKFYKPDRGYGFAFISTTSNEAFFHKTAFPSNFYEHLNNGLEFEAEIKLQENGKYQVRRCLRVIN
;
A
#
# COMPACT_ATOMS: atom_id res chain seq x y z
N MET A 1 28.96 -44.60 19.53
CA MET A 1 27.71 -43.82 19.43
C MET A 1 27.69 -42.80 20.54
N SER A 2 27.25 -41.59 20.31
CA SER A 2 27.07 -40.61 21.39
C SER A 2 25.92 -41.04 22.32
N ASN A 3 25.91 -40.60 23.59
CA ASN A 3 24.85 -40.92 24.55
C ASN A 3 23.47 -40.59 23.97
N ILE A 4 23.34 -39.49 23.22
CA ILE A 4 22.11 -39.05 22.54
C ILE A 4 21.61 -40.09 21.54
N ASN A 5 22.47 -40.67 20.68
CA ASN A 5 22.05 -41.62 19.68
C ASN A 5 21.52 -42.92 20.28
N ILE A 6 22.12 -43.37 21.38
CA ILE A 6 21.66 -44.54 22.14
C ILE A 6 20.31 -44.25 22.81
N ALA A 7 20.16 -43.05 23.37
CA ALA A 7 18.90 -42.58 23.97
C ALA A 7 17.76 -42.48 22.94
N GLU A 8 18.05 -41.99 21.75
CA GLU A 8 17.09 -41.86 20.65
C GLU A 8 16.59 -43.21 20.16
N GLU A 9 17.52 -44.20 20.00
CA GLU A 9 17.12 -45.56 19.64
C GLU A 9 16.24 -46.22 20.69
N LYS A 10 16.58 -46.03 21.99
CA LYS A 10 15.72 -46.50 23.07
C LYS A 10 14.37 -45.85 23.07
N PHE A 11 14.31 -44.53 22.83
CA PHE A 11 13.02 -43.83 22.75
C PHE A 11 12.18 -44.33 21.57
N LYS A 12 12.75 -44.64 20.41
CA LYS A 12 12.03 -45.18 19.27
C LYS A 12 11.42 -46.57 19.59
N LEU A 13 12.15 -47.40 20.31
CA LEU A 13 11.62 -48.69 20.77
C LEU A 13 10.49 -48.51 21.77
N LEU A 14 10.70 -47.67 22.77
CA LEU A 14 9.69 -47.35 23.79
C LEU A 14 8.42 -46.77 23.16
N LEU A 15 8.55 -45.90 22.15
CA LEU A 15 7.40 -45.31 21.45
C LEU A 15 6.53 -46.37 20.75
N ASN A 16 7.16 -47.39 20.13
CA ASN A 16 6.40 -48.50 19.51
C ASN A 16 5.58 -49.26 20.57
N GLU A 17 6.20 -49.57 21.72
CA GLU A 17 5.54 -50.27 22.83
C GLU A 17 4.38 -49.40 23.40
N ILE A 18 4.59 -48.11 23.60
CA ILE A 18 3.53 -47.20 24.08
C ILE A 18 2.37 -47.15 23.10
N ASN A 19 2.64 -47.08 21.79
CA ASN A 19 1.58 -47.02 20.78
C ASN A 19 0.73 -48.29 20.73
N GLU A 20 1.33 -49.48 20.96
CA GLU A 20 0.62 -50.73 21.04
C GLU A 20 -0.29 -50.80 22.27
N ASP A 21 0.11 -50.24 23.42
CA ASP A 21 -0.57 -50.28 24.70
C ASP A 21 -1.39 -49.05 25.08
N LEU A 22 -1.48 -48.06 24.19
CA LEU A 22 -2.06 -46.72 24.48
C LEU A 22 -3.48 -46.81 25.00
N SER A 23 -4.28 -47.76 24.50
CA SER A 23 -5.66 -48.00 24.95
C SER A 23 -5.79 -48.53 26.40
N SER A 24 -4.71 -49.07 26.94
CA SER A 24 -4.65 -49.61 28.31
C SER A 24 -4.24 -48.55 29.35
N ILE A 25 -3.87 -47.34 28.92
CA ILE A 25 -3.45 -46.27 29.80
C ILE A 25 -4.65 -45.37 30.12
N ILE A 26 -5.30 -45.63 31.24
CA ILE A 26 -6.60 -45.03 31.56
C ILE A 26 -6.48 -43.99 32.68
N SER A 27 -5.54 -44.20 33.60
CA SER A 27 -5.37 -43.34 34.79
C SER A 27 -4.16 -42.45 34.72
N GLU A 28 -4.07 -41.47 35.60
CA GLU A 28 -2.87 -40.63 35.77
C GLU A 28 -1.69 -41.47 36.28
N GLU A 29 -1.92 -42.43 37.15
CA GLU A 29 -0.90 -43.35 37.64
C GLU A 29 -0.39 -44.28 36.53
N ASP A 30 -1.26 -44.73 35.59
CA ASP A 30 -0.77 -45.48 34.44
C ASP A 30 0.16 -44.59 33.56
N THR A 31 -0.21 -43.31 33.38
CA THR A 31 0.61 -42.35 32.63
C THR A 31 1.99 -42.15 33.29
N LYS A 32 2.02 -42.04 34.62
CA LYS A 32 3.26 -41.89 35.37
C LYS A 32 4.16 -43.12 35.20
N VAL A 33 3.61 -44.30 35.41
CA VAL A 33 4.41 -45.56 35.42
C VAL A 33 4.81 -46.03 34.03
N LYS A 34 3.86 -46.02 33.10
CA LYS A 34 4.03 -46.64 31.76
C LYS A 34 4.75 -45.72 30.76
N ILE A 35 4.64 -44.37 30.96
CA ILE A 35 5.21 -43.44 30.02
C ILE A 35 6.29 -42.56 30.68
N ILE A 36 5.93 -41.73 31.68
CA ILE A 36 6.82 -40.69 32.20
C ILE A 36 8.09 -41.32 32.81
N ASN A 37 7.92 -42.27 33.72
CA ASN A 37 9.06 -42.94 34.39
C ASN A 37 9.96 -43.65 33.38
N ARG A 38 9.40 -44.30 32.37
CA ARG A 38 10.19 -45.00 31.36
C ARG A 38 10.99 -44.03 30.48
N ILE A 39 10.40 -42.90 30.07
CA ILE A 39 11.12 -41.88 29.32
C ILE A 39 12.30 -41.31 30.12
N PHE A 40 12.08 -40.96 31.38
CA PHE A 40 13.15 -40.42 32.18
C PHE A 40 14.24 -41.42 32.50
N VAL A 41 13.88 -42.66 32.88
CA VAL A 41 14.85 -43.67 33.32
C VAL A 41 15.55 -44.34 32.15
N GLU A 42 14.78 -44.79 31.13
CA GLU A 42 15.35 -45.59 30.03
C GLU A 42 16.01 -44.72 28.94
N CYS A 43 15.48 -43.51 28.72
CA CYS A 43 15.89 -42.65 27.60
C CYS A 43 16.72 -41.44 28.07
N LEU A 44 16.33 -40.77 29.16
CA LEU A 44 16.92 -39.51 29.57
C LEU A 44 18.02 -39.66 30.66
N GLY A 45 18.33 -40.90 31.10
CA GLY A 45 19.44 -41.22 31.95
C GLY A 45 19.28 -40.88 33.46
N TRP A 46 18.05 -40.65 33.89
CA TRP A 46 17.75 -40.44 35.32
C TRP A 46 17.70 -41.77 36.06
N SER A 47 18.15 -41.79 37.31
CA SER A 47 18.00 -42.97 38.15
C SER A 47 16.75 -42.84 39.04
N PHE A 48 16.14 -43.94 39.41
CA PHE A 48 15.01 -43.92 40.37
C PHE A 48 15.37 -43.22 41.69
N ASN A 49 16.64 -43.25 42.11
CA ASN A 49 17.08 -42.55 43.32
C ASN A 49 17.05 -41.02 43.17
N SER A 50 16.99 -40.49 42.00
CA SER A 50 16.88 -39.05 41.72
C SER A 50 15.44 -38.54 41.82
N PHE A 51 14.43 -39.41 41.90
CA PHE A 51 13.01 -39.03 42.01
C PHE A 51 12.61 -38.91 43.48
N SER A 52 11.85 -37.87 43.77
CA SER A 52 11.09 -37.71 44.98
C SER A 52 9.65 -37.57 44.58
N CYS A 53 8.80 -38.53 44.92
CA CYS A 53 7.39 -38.57 44.53
C CYS A 53 6.52 -38.05 45.69
N GLU A 54 5.37 -37.44 45.33
CA GLU A 54 4.33 -36.95 46.28
C GLU A 54 4.86 -36.09 47.42
N ASN A 55 5.66 -35.09 47.11
CA ASN A 55 6.15 -34.14 48.10
C ASN A 55 5.01 -33.20 48.52
N ASN A 56 4.84 -33.06 49.87
CA ASN A 56 3.83 -32.20 50.46
C ASN A 56 4.23 -30.72 50.35
N HIS A 57 3.37 -29.89 49.80
CA HIS A 57 3.47 -28.46 49.71
C HIS A 57 2.29 -27.78 50.39
N GLU A 58 2.34 -26.49 50.65
CA GLU A 58 1.24 -25.74 51.27
C GLU A 58 -0.06 -25.85 50.47
N ASN A 59 0.05 -25.95 49.12
CA ASN A 59 -1.07 -25.98 48.16
C ASN A 59 -1.38 -27.36 47.56
N GLY A 60 -0.81 -28.48 48.12
CA GLY A 60 -1.03 -29.84 47.58
C GLY A 60 0.26 -30.66 47.47
N PHE A 61 0.23 -31.68 46.62
CA PHE A 61 1.34 -32.59 46.40
C PHE A 61 1.87 -32.46 45.00
N SER A 62 3.18 -32.32 44.81
CA SER A 62 3.82 -32.40 43.50
C SER A 62 4.03 -33.87 43.10
N ASP A 63 3.74 -34.22 41.84
CA ASP A 63 3.89 -35.58 41.37
C ASP A 63 5.33 -36.07 41.41
N TYR A 64 6.25 -35.25 40.84
CA TYR A 64 7.68 -35.56 40.88
C TYR A 64 8.54 -34.32 41.12
N ILE A 65 9.56 -34.51 41.96
CA ILE A 65 10.73 -33.63 42.05
C ILE A 65 11.95 -34.43 41.65
N LEU A 66 12.66 -34.00 40.60
CA LEU A 66 13.90 -34.64 40.13
C LEU A 66 15.09 -33.88 40.66
N LYS A 67 16.06 -34.65 41.19
CA LYS A 67 17.26 -34.12 41.90
C LYS A 67 18.54 -34.49 41.16
N VAL A 68 19.42 -33.51 41.02
CA VAL A 68 20.80 -33.70 40.56
C VAL A 68 21.74 -33.51 41.74
N ASN A 69 22.49 -34.56 42.09
CA ASN A 69 23.37 -34.54 43.26
C ASN A 69 22.65 -34.08 44.54
N ASN A 70 21.45 -34.59 44.78
CA ASN A 70 20.53 -34.25 45.86
C ASN A 70 19.93 -32.84 45.87
N ASN A 71 20.22 -32.01 44.88
CA ASN A 71 19.60 -30.69 44.71
C ASN A 71 18.37 -30.83 43.81
N PRO A 72 17.22 -30.32 44.18
CA PRO A 72 16.03 -30.31 43.35
C PRO A 72 16.20 -29.34 42.19
N GLU A 73 16.02 -29.83 40.94
CA GLU A 73 16.27 -29.05 39.73
C GLU A 73 15.05 -29.00 38.76
N LEU A 74 14.15 -29.98 38.87
CA LEU A 74 12.98 -30.08 37.98
C LEU A 74 11.73 -30.53 38.74
N VAL A 75 10.61 -29.81 38.59
CA VAL A 75 9.26 -30.29 39.01
C VAL A 75 8.53 -30.77 37.80
N ILE A 76 7.87 -31.93 37.91
CA ILE A 76 6.95 -32.43 36.89
C ILE A 76 5.56 -32.61 37.50
N GLU A 77 4.59 -31.99 36.88
CA GLU A 77 3.19 -32.20 37.15
C GLU A 77 2.63 -33.12 36.08
N ALA A 78 2.17 -34.29 36.49
CA ALA A 78 1.56 -35.28 35.58
C ALA A 78 0.04 -35.06 35.48
N LYS A 79 -0.48 -35.36 34.32
CA LYS A 79 -1.94 -35.34 34.09
C LYS A 79 -2.30 -36.60 33.33
N ARG A 80 -3.58 -36.98 33.41
CA ARG A 80 -4.13 -38.05 32.57
C ARG A 80 -4.05 -37.67 31.10
N ILE A 81 -3.79 -38.66 30.23
CA ILE A 81 -3.73 -38.48 28.76
C ILE A 81 -4.98 -37.72 28.26
N GLY A 82 -4.74 -36.73 27.39
CA GLY A 82 -5.78 -35.88 26.77
C GLY A 82 -6.30 -34.74 27.64
N ARG A 83 -5.69 -34.46 28.80
CA ARG A 83 -6.11 -33.40 29.71
C ARG A 83 -5.47 -32.07 29.45
N LEU A 84 -4.36 -32.04 28.71
CA LEU A 84 -3.66 -30.79 28.43
C LEU A 84 -4.26 -30.03 27.25
N GLY A 85 -5.05 -30.71 26.37
CA GLY A 85 -5.81 -30.06 25.31
C GLY A 85 -4.97 -29.46 24.17
N VAL A 86 -3.69 -29.83 24.08
CA VAL A 86 -2.75 -29.38 23.06
C VAL A 86 -2.57 -30.41 21.94
N GLU A 87 -3.18 -31.58 22.08
CA GLU A 87 -3.04 -32.71 21.16
C GLU A 87 -3.67 -32.46 19.77
N SER A 88 -4.65 -31.54 19.71
CA SER A 88 -5.28 -31.11 18.44
C SER A 88 -4.34 -30.25 17.58
N VAL A 89 -3.16 -29.94 18.11
CA VAL A 89 -2.18 -29.12 17.44
C VAL A 89 -1.26 -30.00 16.63
N ILE A 90 -1.48 -30.06 15.33
CA ILE A 90 -0.68 -30.89 14.41
C ILE A 90 0.67 -30.20 14.15
N THR A 91 1.73 -30.75 14.74
CA THR A 91 3.10 -30.31 14.46
C THR A 91 4.06 -31.50 14.46
N HIS A 92 5.04 -31.44 13.57
CA HIS A 92 6.05 -32.47 13.44
C HIS A 92 7.27 -32.28 14.38
N SER A 93 7.34 -31.16 15.09
CA SER A 93 8.45 -30.82 15.98
C SER A 93 7.98 -30.04 17.22
N TYR A 94 8.88 -29.72 18.16
CA TYR A 94 8.55 -28.85 19.31
C TYR A 94 8.20 -27.43 18.86
N ARG A 95 7.55 -26.70 19.77
CA ARG A 95 7.21 -25.26 19.60
C ARG A 95 7.63 -24.47 20.83
N THR A 96 7.89 -23.19 20.63
CA THR A 96 7.95 -22.20 21.68
C THR A 96 6.62 -21.46 21.70
N LEU A 97 5.87 -21.58 22.79
CA LEU A 97 4.55 -20.97 22.93
C LEU A 97 4.51 -20.08 24.16
N LYS A 98 3.89 -18.91 24.05
CA LYS A 98 3.65 -18.02 25.20
C LYS A 98 2.71 -18.69 26.18
N ILE A 99 3.08 -18.72 27.46
CA ILE A 99 2.33 -19.42 28.51
C ILE A 99 0.91 -18.85 28.66
N SER A 100 0.74 -17.52 28.60
CA SER A 100 -0.58 -16.86 28.63
C SER A 100 -1.34 -16.96 27.31
N GLY A 101 -0.78 -17.55 26.25
CA GLY A 101 -1.37 -17.69 24.93
C GLY A 101 -2.60 -18.61 24.91
N SER A 102 -3.45 -18.42 23.91
CA SER A 102 -4.72 -19.16 23.79
C SER A 102 -4.55 -20.68 23.64
N VAL A 103 -3.44 -21.10 23.01
CA VAL A 103 -3.10 -22.52 22.78
C VAL A 103 -2.88 -23.28 24.10
N LEU A 104 -2.21 -22.67 25.08
CA LEU A 104 -1.93 -23.26 26.37
C LEU A 104 -3.01 -23.00 27.43
N LYS A 105 -4.11 -22.35 27.07
CA LYS A 105 -5.22 -22.08 27.96
C LYS A 105 -5.83 -23.34 28.59
N PRO A 106 -6.03 -24.45 27.86
CA PRO A 106 -6.50 -25.71 28.46
C PRO A 106 -5.55 -26.30 29.50
N SER A 107 -4.24 -26.10 29.30
CA SER A 107 -3.17 -26.62 30.18
C SER A 107 -2.87 -25.72 31.38
N MET A 108 -3.52 -24.55 31.47
CA MET A 108 -3.13 -23.50 32.42
C MET A 108 -3.23 -23.93 33.90
N ASP A 109 -4.15 -24.81 34.25
CA ASP A 109 -4.28 -25.29 35.64
C ASP A 109 -3.08 -26.15 36.01
N GLY A 110 -2.63 -27.06 35.17
CA GLY A 110 -1.41 -27.84 35.38
C GLY A 110 -0.17 -26.96 35.43
N ILE A 111 -0.05 -25.96 34.55
CA ILE A 111 1.05 -25.00 34.54
C ILE A 111 1.11 -24.20 35.85
N LYS A 112 -0.04 -23.75 36.38
CA LYS A 112 -0.09 -23.04 37.67
C LYS A 112 0.33 -23.94 38.82
N GLN A 113 -0.10 -25.20 38.85
CA GLN A 113 0.26 -26.18 39.84
C GLN A 113 1.79 -26.43 39.83
N ALA A 114 2.34 -26.78 38.68
CA ALA A 114 3.80 -26.98 38.53
C ALA A 114 4.61 -25.77 38.93
N HIS A 115 4.17 -24.57 38.53
CA HIS A 115 4.84 -23.33 38.93
C HIS A 115 4.77 -23.06 40.42
N SER A 116 3.59 -23.29 41.06
CA SER A 116 3.44 -23.08 42.52
C SER A 116 4.39 -23.97 43.30
N TYR A 117 4.40 -25.26 42.97
CA TYR A 117 5.29 -26.25 43.67
C TYR A 117 6.77 -25.97 43.44
N ALA A 118 7.15 -25.63 42.19
CA ALA A 118 8.53 -25.30 41.89
C ALA A 118 8.98 -23.98 42.55
N SER A 119 8.12 -22.99 42.62
CA SER A 119 8.38 -21.71 43.26
C SER A 119 8.57 -21.86 44.77
N GLU A 120 7.70 -22.65 45.44
CA GLU A 120 7.80 -22.96 46.88
C GLU A 120 9.10 -23.73 47.21
N ALA A 121 9.45 -24.72 46.38
CA ALA A 121 10.60 -25.58 46.57
C ALA A 121 11.93 -24.99 46.07
N GLY A 122 11.94 -23.82 45.47
CA GLY A 122 13.15 -23.17 44.96
C GLY A 122 13.69 -23.83 43.65
N ILE A 123 12.84 -24.47 42.86
CA ILE A 123 13.23 -25.26 41.68
C ILE A 123 13.21 -24.42 40.40
N PRO A 124 14.28 -24.41 39.60
CA PRO A 124 14.40 -23.51 38.45
C PRO A 124 13.51 -23.87 37.26
N ILE A 125 13.21 -25.14 37.05
CA ILE A 125 12.48 -25.63 35.86
C ILE A 125 11.21 -26.36 36.29
N SER A 126 10.13 -26.07 35.59
CA SER A 126 8.82 -26.69 35.74
C SER A 126 8.43 -27.40 34.44
N ALA A 127 7.84 -28.58 34.55
CA ALA A 127 7.28 -29.31 33.44
C ALA A 127 5.84 -29.76 33.76
N VAL A 128 4.97 -29.74 32.72
CA VAL A 128 3.65 -30.34 32.80
C VAL A 128 3.51 -31.34 31.66
N THR A 129 3.05 -32.55 31.96
CA THR A 129 2.89 -33.58 30.93
C THR A 129 1.72 -34.49 31.22
N ASP A 130 1.11 -35.01 30.19
CA ASP A 130 0.17 -36.13 30.23
C ASP A 130 0.75 -37.39 29.57
N GLY A 131 2.08 -37.45 29.47
CA GLY A 131 2.83 -38.55 28.88
C GLY A 131 2.97 -38.40 27.35
N ILE A 132 2.01 -37.78 26.67
CA ILE A 132 2.03 -37.54 25.22
C ILE A 132 2.50 -36.10 24.93
N THR A 133 1.86 -35.15 25.60
CA THR A 133 2.19 -33.71 25.50
C THR A 133 3.16 -33.32 26.61
N TRP A 134 4.16 -32.50 26.25
CA TRP A 134 5.14 -31.96 27.19
C TRP A 134 5.23 -30.46 27.11
N ILE A 135 5.08 -29.76 28.24
CA ILE A 135 5.18 -28.31 28.36
C ILE A 135 6.25 -28.02 29.40
N ILE A 136 7.37 -27.37 29.00
CA ILE A 136 8.54 -27.15 29.84
C ILE A 136 8.82 -25.66 29.91
N PHE A 137 8.93 -25.09 31.13
CA PHE A 137 9.11 -23.66 31.30
C PHE A 137 10.00 -23.33 32.50
N LYS A 138 10.57 -22.14 32.50
CA LYS A 138 11.41 -21.63 33.59
C LYS A 138 10.52 -21.07 34.68
N THR A 139 10.74 -21.52 35.93
CA THR A 139 9.93 -21.12 37.08
C THR A 139 10.07 -19.63 37.39
N TRP A 140 11.32 -19.13 37.44
CA TRP A 140 11.60 -17.72 37.73
C TRP A 140 12.19 -17.02 36.52
N VAL A 141 11.46 -15.98 36.06
CA VAL A 141 11.88 -15.13 34.96
C VAL A 141 11.46 -13.70 35.22
N GLN A 142 12.28 -12.76 34.76
CA GLN A 142 11.97 -11.35 34.86
C GLN A 142 10.69 -11.00 34.05
N GLY A 143 9.75 -10.33 34.70
CA GLY A 143 8.46 -9.97 34.07
C GLY A 143 7.33 -10.99 34.30
N GLY A 144 7.63 -12.10 35.03
CA GLY A 144 6.65 -13.13 35.36
C GLY A 144 6.55 -14.25 34.30
N TYR A 145 6.43 -15.48 34.78
CA TYR A 145 6.46 -16.68 33.91
C TYR A 145 5.36 -16.72 32.84
N LYS A 146 4.17 -16.18 33.14
CA LYS A 146 3.02 -16.18 32.20
C LYS A 146 3.28 -15.38 30.92
N GLU A 147 4.12 -14.36 31.02
CA GLU A 147 4.43 -13.49 29.88
C GLU A 147 5.61 -14.02 29.06
N LYS A 148 6.17 -15.16 29.44
CA LYS A 148 7.29 -15.81 28.76
C LYS A 148 6.84 -17.06 28.01
N GLU A 149 7.70 -17.57 27.17
CA GLU A 149 7.50 -18.73 26.33
C GLU A 149 7.91 -20.01 27.04
N ALA A 150 7.18 -21.09 26.75
CA ALA A 150 7.48 -22.45 27.14
C ALA A 150 7.88 -23.28 25.91
N PHE A 151 8.71 -24.31 26.10
CA PHE A 151 8.92 -25.33 25.10
C PHE A 151 7.78 -26.34 25.18
N VAL A 152 7.14 -26.62 24.06
CA VAL A 152 5.98 -27.51 23.95
C VAL A 152 6.23 -28.57 22.90
N PHE A 153 6.05 -29.84 23.31
CA PHE A 153 6.03 -31.00 22.43
C PHE A 153 4.61 -31.57 22.44
N PRO A 154 3.79 -31.28 21.43
CA PRO A 154 2.37 -31.64 21.47
C PRO A 154 2.08 -33.14 21.41
N THR A 155 2.99 -33.93 20.82
CA THR A 155 2.83 -35.38 20.61
C THR A 155 4.16 -36.11 20.83
N LEU A 156 4.11 -37.42 21.05
CA LEU A 156 5.30 -38.26 21.10
C LEU A 156 6.06 -38.28 19.75
N ASP A 157 5.38 -38.12 18.63
CA ASP A 157 6.03 -37.97 17.33
C ASP A 157 6.81 -36.65 17.25
N SER A 158 6.31 -35.56 17.84
CA SER A 158 7.05 -34.32 17.93
C SER A 158 8.32 -34.46 18.80
N VAL A 159 8.24 -35.25 19.86
CA VAL A 159 9.42 -35.60 20.68
C VAL A 159 10.40 -36.41 19.86
N LYS A 160 9.94 -37.44 19.14
CA LYS A 160 10.77 -38.27 18.27
C LYS A 160 11.52 -37.45 17.21
N ASN A 161 10.80 -36.57 16.53
CA ASN A 161 11.38 -35.76 15.45
C ASN A 161 12.33 -34.64 15.95
N SER A 162 12.25 -34.33 17.23
CA SER A 162 13.12 -33.33 17.90
C SER A 162 13.84 -33.92 19.11
N PHE A 163 14.19 -35.23 19.06
CA PHE A 163 14.67 -35.94 20.23
C PHE A 163 15.96 -35.37 20.79
N SER A 164 16.88 -34.92 19.94
CA SER A 164 18.13 -34.29 20.42
C SER A 164 17.85 -33.04 21.26
N PHE A 165 16.88 -32.24 20.85
CA PHE A 165 16.44 -31.04 21.59
C PHE A 165 15.75 -31.41 22.90
N PHE A 166 14.87 -32.40 22.90
CA PHE A 166 14.20 -32.94 24.09
C PHE A 166 15.19 -33.52 25.08
N TYR A 167 16.23 -34.22 24.61
CA TYR A 167 17.32 -34.77 25.39
C TYR A 167 18.17 -33.65 26.04
N GLU A 168 18.56 -32.63 25.27
CA GLU A 168 19.29 -31.48 25.77
C GLU A 168 18.51 -30.67 26.79
N LEU A 169 17.20 -30.69 26.75
CA LEU A 169 16.32 -29.97 27.67
C LEU A 169 16.05 -30.74 28.97
N LEU A 170 15.90 -32.09 28.93
CA LEU A 170 15.37 -32.87 30.03
C LEU A 170 16.31 -34.02 30.54
N SER A 171 17.43 -34.32 29.89
CA SER A 171 18.29 -35.43 30.34
C SER A 171 19.04 -35.07 31.61
N TYR A 172 19.39 -36.10 32.40
CA TYR A 172 20.19 -35.96 33.61
C TYR A 172 21.55 -35.27 33.36
N GLU A 173 22.19 -35.64 32.23
CA GLU A 173 23.48 -35.06 31.82
C GLU A 173 23.34 -33.52 31.60
N CYS A 174 22.27 -33.12 30.91
CA CYS A 174 22.02 -31.72 30.60
C CYS A 174 21.64 -30.92 31.84
N PHE A 175 20.86 -31.48 32.74
CA PHE A 175 20.58 -30.84 34.02
C PHE A 175 21.82 -30.70 34.92
N SER A 176 22.70 -31.72 34.91
CA SER A 176 23.98 -31.63 35.61
C SER A 176 24.88 -30.51 35.09
N ASN A 177 24.85 -30.26 33.80
CA ASN A 177 25.59 -29.21 33.10
C ASN A 177 24.83 -27.90 33.00
N LYS A 178 23.56 -27.84 33.43
CA LYS A 178 22.66 -26.69 33.35
C LYS A 178 22.48 -26.10 31.91
N THR A 179 22.56 -26.95 30.92
CA THR A 179 22.43 -26.56 29.48
C THR A 179 21.09 -25.95 29.19
N TYR A 180 20.02 -26.32 29.90
CA TYR A 180 18.68 -25.72 29.82
C TYR A 180 18.70 -24.20 29.94
N ASN A 181 19.62 -23.61 30.69
CA ASN A 181 19.72 -22.15 30.83
C ASN A 181 20.02 -21.48 29.49
N VAL A 182 20.92 -22.03 28.71
CA VAL A 182 21.27 -21.51 27.40
C VAL A 182 20.05 -21.57 26.45
N MET A 183 19.24 -22.64 26.55
CA MET A 183 18.06 -22.81 25.72
C MET A 183 16.96 -21.80 26.08
N PHE A 184 16.65 -21.66 27.36
CA PHE A 184 15.69 -20.67 27.83
C PHE A 184 16.18 -19.23 27.65
N ASP A 185 17.46 -18.97 27.80
CA ASP A 185 18.01 -17.64 27.57
C ASP A 185 17.88 -17.21 26.11
N LYS A 186 17.93 -18.13 25.14
CA LYS A 186 17.67 -17.86 23.73
C LYS A 186 16.27 -17.33 23.48
N ILE A 187 15.24 -17.94 24.11
CA ILE A 187 13.85 -17.53 23.92
C ILE A 187 13.44 -16.37 24.82
N HIS A 188 13.99 -16.24 26.02
CA HIS A 188 13.57 -15.21 26.99
C HIS A 188 14.34 -13.89 26.90
N ASN A 189 15.59 -13.90 26.42
CA ASN A 189 16.47 -12.73 26.43
C ASN A 189 16.73 -12.14 25.05
N ASN A 190 16.04 -12.57 24.01
CA ASN A 190 16.25 -12.11 22.62
C ASN A 190 17.72 -12.15 22.16
N ARG A 191 18.56 -12.99 22.75
CA ARG A 191 19.93 -13.18 22.27
C ARG A 191 19.87 -13.80 20.88
N GLU A 192 20.64 -13.23 19.96
CA GLU A 192 20.78 -13.69 18.57
C GLU A 192 20.87 -15.21 18.50
N ASN A 193 19.88 -15.83 17.90
CA ASN A 193 19.96 -17.24 17.60
C ASN A 193 21.05 -17.41 16.54
N LEU A 194 21.94 -18.39 16.70
CA LEU A 194 22.80 -18.86 15.61
C LEU A 194 21.87 -19.43 14.54
N THR A 195 21.49 -18.61 13.57
CA THR A 195 20.68 -19.02 12.45
C THR A 195 21.57 -19.66 11.41
N LEU A 196 21.09 -20.74 10.80
CA LEU A 196 21.74 -21.28 9.60
C LEU A 196 21.80 -20.18 8.54
N PRO A 197 22.93 -20.01 7.84
CA PRO A 197 23.02 -19.01 6.80
C PRO A 197 21.99 -19.28 5.72
N LEU A 198 21.28 -18.24 5.29
CA LEU A 198 20.37 -18.31 4.15
C LEU A 198 21.18 -18.45 2.87
N VAL A 199 20.85 -19.45 2.05
CA VAL A 199 21.50 -19.71 0.77
C VAL A 199 20.54 -19.36 -0.37
N ALA A 200 20.86 -18.35 -1.16
CA ALA A 200 20.11 -18.06 -2.37
C ALA A 200 20.53 -19.03 -3.51
N PRO A 201 19.58 -19.59 -4.27
CA PRO A 201 19.91 -20.41 -5.45
C PRO A 201 20.81 -19.66 -6.45
N ILE A 202 20.57 -18.36 -6.64
CA ILE A 202 21.44 -17.44 -7.39
C ILE A 202 21.79 -16.29 -6.48
N GLU A 203 23.08 -16.12 -6.23
CA GLU A 203 23.55 -15.01 -5.40
C GLU A 203 23.42 -13.66 -6.12
N PRO A 204 23.16 -12.55 -5.39
CA PRO A 204 23.00 -11.23 -5.99
C PRO A 204 24.18 -10.76 -6.86
N ASN A 205 25.39 -11.22 -6.59
CA ASN A 205 26.62 -10.95 -7.36
C ASN A 205 26.75 -11.79 -8.65
N GLU A 206 26.01 -12.88 -8.76
CA GLU A 206 25.93 -13.71 -9.97
C GLU A 206 24.92 -13.17 -10.99
N ILE A 207 24.05 -12.23 -10.59
CA ILE A 207 23.01 -11.66 -11.46
C ILE A 207 23.62 -10.60 -12.36
N ASN A 208 23.72 -10.91 -13.65
CA ASN A 208 24.34 -10.04 -14.63
C ASN A 208 23.36 -8.98 -15.17
N LEU A 209 23.93 -7.86 -15.65
CA LEU A 209 23.19 -6.87 -16.42
C LEU A 209 22.90 -7.41 -17.82
N LEU A 210 21.70 -7.21 -18.30
CA LEU A 210 21.35 -7.46 -19.69
C LEU A 210 21.87 -6.32 -20.57
N GLN A 211 22.28 -6.67 -21.78
CA GLN A 211 22.73 -5.69 -22.76
C GLN A 211 21.53 -4.84 -23.23
N LYS A 212 21.62 -3.54 -23.00
CA LYS A 212 20.64 -2.58 -23.52
C LYS A 212 20.92 -2.25 -24.97
N SER A 213 19.88 -2.08 -25.74
CA SER A 213 19.96 -1.56 -27.09
C SER A 213 20.27 -0.05 -27.10
N PRO A 214 20.89 0.44 -28.15
CA PRO A 214 21.16 1.87 -28.34
C PRO A 214 19.92 2.76 -28.24
N ILE A 215 18.77 2.29 -28.71
CA ILE A 215 17.49 3.01 -28.65
C ILE A 215 17.01 3.22 -27.22
N SER A 216 17.35 2.31 -26.29
CA SER A 216 16.96 2.38 -24.88
C SER A 216 17.44 3.69 -24.21
N PHE A 217 18.60 4.19 -24.59
CA PHE A 217 19.15 5.45 -24.05
C PHE A 217 18.34 6.67 -24.49
N ASP A 218 17.86 6.67 -25.72
CA ASP A 218 17.03 7.76 -26.24
C ASP A 218 15.61 7.69 -25.68
N LEU A 219 15.06 6.47 -25.52
CA LEU A 219 13.79 6.24 -24.82
C LEU A 219 13.87 6.72 -23.37
N GLU A 220 14.98 6.46 -22.68
CA GLU A 220 15.21 6.97 -21.34
C GLU A 220 15.19 8.50 -21.27
N LYS A 221 15.82 9.18 -22.23
CA LYS A 221 15.78 10.65 -22.33
C LYS A 221 14.36 11.16 -22.60
N ILE A 222 13.61 10.50 -23.49
CA ILE A 222 12.20 10.85 -23.72
C ILE A 222 11.39 10.70 -22.43
N PHE A 223 11.55 9.59 -21.73
CA PHE A 223 10.85 9.38 -20.46
C PHE A 223 11.23 10.42 -19.42
N ASN A 224 12.52 10.73 -19.28
CA ASN A 224 13.00 11.74 -18.34
C ASN A 224 12.44 13.13 -18.67
N ASN A 225 12.37 13.49 -19.92
CA ASN A 225 11.92 14.83 -20.33
C ASN A 225 10.38 14.99 -20.35
N PHE A 226 9.61 13.93 -20.58
CA PHE A 226 8.15 14.03 -20.77
C PHE A 226 7.32 13.34 -19.69
N PHE A 227 7.87 12.34 -19.03
CA PHE A 227 7.10 11.52 -18.09
C PHE A 227 7.58 11.64 -16.64
N THR A 228 8.87 11.59 -16.37
CA THR A 228 9.39 11.55 -15.00
C THR A 228 9.63 12.91 -14.38
N GLN A 229 9.69 13.97 -15.17
CA GLN A 229 9.81 15.33 -14.63
C GLN A 229 8.49 15.75 -13.96
N LEU A 230 8.53 15.80 -12.65
CA LEU A 230 7.38 16.15 -11.80
C LEU A 230 7.63 17.41 -10.98
N ILE A 231 8.85 17.95 -10.95
CA ILE A 231 9.24 19.13 -10.16
C ILE A 231 10.33 19.87 -10.93
N GLY A 232 10.20 21.17 -11.03
CA GLY A 232 11.23 22.07 -11.52
C GLY A 232 10.69 23.23 -12.36
N ASP A 233 11.26 24.41 -12.19
CA ASP A 233 10.89 25.65 -12.90
C ASP A 233 11.03 25.54 -14.42
N GLU A 234 11.93 24.67 -14.91
CA GLU A 234 12.22 24.49 -16.34
C GLU A 234 11.13 23.79 -17.15
N ASN A 235 10.17 23.10 -16.49
CA ASN A 235 9.12 22.32 -17.14
C ASN A 235 7.70 22.61 -16.63
N SER A 236 7.46 23.81 -16.16
CA SER A 236 6.14 24.26 -15.70
C SER A 236 5.03 24.08 -16.76
N GLU A 237 5.40 24.08 -18.04
CA GLU A 237 4.46 23.88 -19.15
C GLU A 237 3.89 22.45 -19.15
N ILE A 238 4.75 21.44 -19.05
CA ILE A 238 4.34 20.02 -19.04
C ILE A 238 3.40 19.77 -17.86
N MET A 239 3.76 20.26 -16.69
CA MET A 239 2.99 20.06 -15.47
C MET A 239 1.59 20.69 -15.58
N LYS A 240 1.48 21.86 -16.17
CA LYS A 240 0.21 22.57 -16.35
C LYS A 240 -0.66 21.98 -17.45
N GLU A 241 -0.05 21.52 -18.56
CA GLU A 241 -0.78 20.92 -19.68
C GLU A 241 -1.22 19.48 -19.40
N CYS A 242 -0.42 18.72 -18.64
CA CYS A 242 -0.69 17.31 -18.33
C CYS A 242 -1.45 17.10 -17.02
N PHE A 243 -1.93 18.15 -16.36
CA PHE A 243 -2.71 18.02 -15.15
C PHE A 243 -4.04 17.30 -15.44
N VAL A 244 -4.37 16.29 -14.64
CA VAL A 244 -5.64 15.57 -14.75
C VAL A 244 -6.65 16.21 -13.80
N GLU A 245 -7.71 16.77 -14.37
CA GLU A 245 -8.77 17.39 -13.61
C GLU A 245 -9.72 16.34 -13.01
N SER A 246 -10.04 16.50 -11.74
CA SER A 246 -11.08 15.74 -11.04
C SER A 246 -12.24 16.67 -10.68
N ASN A 247 -13.38 16.11 -10.31
CA ASN A 247 -14.53 16.90 -9.81
C ASN A 247 -14.13 17.74 -8.60
N GLU A 248 -13.35 17.18 -7.69
CA GLU A 248 -12.86 17.85 -6.49
C GLU A 248 -11.91 19.01 -6.85
N SER A 249 -11.04 18.83 -7.84
CA SER A 249 -10.15 19.90 -8.30
C SER A 249 -10.91 21.04 -8.95
N GLN A 250 -11.98 20.76 -9.69
CA GLN A 250 -12.85 21.77 -10.29
C GLN A 250 -13.66 22.54 -9.24
N ILE A 251 -14.16 21.86 -8.20
CA ILE A 251 -14.82 22.49 -7.05
C ILE A 251 -13.84 23.39 -6.29
N ALA A 252 -12.60 22.92 -6.10
CA ALA A 252 -11.55 23.71 -5.47
C ALA A 252 -11.16 24.93 -6.32
N ASP A 253 -11.02 24.79 -7.64
CA ASP A 253 -10.75 25.90 -8.58
C ASP A 253 -11.83 26.99 -8.45
N TYR A 254 -13.10 26.62 -8.52
CA TYR A 254 -14.21 27.56 -8.37
C TYR A 254 -14.23 28.25 -7.01
N SER A 255 -14.01 27.51 -5.94
CA SER A 255 -14.00 28.05 -4.58
C SER A 255 -12.80 28.97 -4.34
N LEU A 256 -11.61 28.58 -4.82
CA LEU A 256 -10.39 29.40 -4.71
C LEU A 256 -10.48 30.67 -5.54
N GLU A 257 -11.11 30.62 -6.71
CA GLU A 257 -11.34 31.81 -7.53
C GLU A 257 -12.24 32.81 -6.79
N LYS A 258 -13.35 32.35 -6.18
CA LYS A 258 -14.23 33.20 -5.36
C LYS A 258 -13.49 33.82 -4.18
N ILE A 259 -12.73 33.01 -3.43
CA ILE A 259 -11.94 33.46 -2.29
C ILE A 259 -10.94 34.52 -2.75
N THR A 260 -10.15 34.22 -3.80
CA THR A 260 -9.16 35.15 -4.34
C THR A 260 -9.77 36.46 -4.76
N ASN A 261 -10.88 36.45 -5.48
CA ASN A 261 -11.61 37.64 -5.91
C ASN A 261 -12.17 38.42 -4.71
N SER A 262 -12.73 37.75 -3.69
CA SER A 262 -13.23 38.38 -2.48
C SER A 262 -12.11 39.08 -1.71
N VAL A 263 -10.95 38.46 -1.56
CA VAL A 263 -9.77 39.05 -0.89
C VAL A 263 -9.22 40.23 -1.69
N LEU A 264 -9.14 40.12 -3.02
CA LEU A 264 -8.69 41.20 -3.90
C LEU A 264 -9.61 42.42 -3.83
N ASN A 265 -10.93 42.23 -3.80
CA ASN A 265 -11.90 43.31 -3.68
C ASN A 265 -11.76 44.12 -2.35
N ASN A 266 -11.18 43.48 -1.33
CA ASN A 266 -10.90 44.11 -0.05
C ASN A 266 -9.56 44.84 0.06
N LEU A 267 -8.73 44.79 -0.99
CA LEU A 267 -7.49 45.59 -1.03
C LEU A 267 -7.78 47.07 -1.00
N PRO A 268 -6.94 47.91 -0.34
CA PRO A 268 -7.22 49.32 -0.08
C PRO A 268 -7.56 50.17 -1.32
N HIS A 269 -6.93 49.85 -2.46
CA HIS A 269 -7.16 50.54 -3.72
C HIS A 269 -8.39 50.08 -4.48
N ASN A 270 -8.89 48.89 -4.25
CA ASN A 270 -10.10 48.39 -4.90
C ASN A 270 -11.36 48.87 -4.18
N LYS A 271 -11.29 49.13 -2.87
CA LYS A 271 -12.44 49.69 -2.11
C LYS A 271 -12.93 51.01 -2.65
N SER A 272 -12.06 51.85 -3.20
CA SER A 272 -12.46 53.12 -3.80
C SER A 272 -13.19 52.96 -5.15
N GLN A 273 -12.86 51.94 -5.90
CA GLN A 273 -13.50 51.62 -7.19
C GLN A 273 -14.87 50.97 -6.98
N VAL A 274 -14.93 50.02 -6.05
CA VAL A 274 -16.19 49.37 -5.65
C VAL A 274 -17.18 50.36 -5.02
N ALA A 275 -16.71 51.31 -4.24
CA ALA A 275 -17.56 52.36 -3.69
C ALA A 275 -18.15 53.28 -4.79
N SER A 276 -17.45 53.50 -5.90
CA SER A 276 -17.98 54.27 -7.05
C SER A 276 -18.94 53.43 -7.91
N GLU A 277 -18.72 52.14 -8.01
CA GLU A 277 -19.65 51.19 -8.69
C GLU A 277 -20.85 50.84 -7.82
N LEU A 278 -20.66 50.70 -6.49
CA LEU A 278 -21.76 50.52 -5.52
C LEU A 278 -22.69 51.72 -5.42
N SER A 279 -22.19 52.94 -5.62
CA SER A 279 -23.08 54.10 -5.67
C SER A 279 -23.96 54.08 -6.94
N SER A 280 -23.59 53.36 -8.00
CA SER A 280 -24.42 53.10 -9.16
C SER A 280 -25.27 51.82 -9.07
N LEU A 281 -24.98 50.92 -8.09
CA LEU A 281 -25.66 49.64 -7.89
C LEU A 281 -26.50 49.54 -6.60
N ILE A 282 -26.59 50.63 -5.81
CA ILE A 282 -27.39 50.70 -4.57
C ILE A 282 -28.92 50.54 -4.80
N GLU A 283 -29.34 50.43 -6.04
CA GLU A 283 -30.73 50.03 -6.35
C GLU A 283 -30.95 48.52 -6.47
N GLY A 284 -29.93 47.69 -6.28
CA GLY A 284 -30.05 46.22 -6.33
C GLY A 284 -29.17 45.52 -5.31
N ASN A 285 -29.78 44.91 -4.32
CA ASN A 285 -29.24 44.07 -3.27
C ASN A 285 -28.04 43.19 -3.66
N VAL A 286 -26.79 43.63 -3.53
CA VAL A 286 -25.60 42.80 -3.52
C VAL A 286 -24.77 43.14 -2.28
N HIS A 287 -24.89 42.35 -1.25
CA HIS A 287 -23.96 42.36 -0.12
C HIS A 287 -22.57 41.88 -0.64
N ALA A 288 -21.58 42.78 -0.69
CA ALA A 288 -20.19 42.37 -0.82
C ALA A 288 -19.82 41.55 0.42
N GLU A 289 -19.66 40.25 0.26
CA GLU A 289 -19.25 39.37 1.34
C GLU A 289 -17.83 39.77 1.77
N ILE A 290 -17.67 40.19 3.03
CA ILE A 290 -16.36 40.39 3.64
C ILE A 290 -15.76 39.00 3.80
N PRO A 291 -14.51 38.72 3.27
CA PRO A 291 -13.90 37.41 3.43
C PRO A 291 -13.76 37.11 4.93
N ALA A 292 -14.22 35.95 5.34
CA ALA A 292 -14.00 35.47 6.69
C ALA A 292 -12.49 35.26 6.91
N ASP A 293 -12.02 35.39 8.13
CA ASP A 293 -10.61 35.10 8.48
C ASP A 293 -10.18 33.69 8.04
N SER A 294 -11.11 32.73 7.97
CA SER A 294 -10.93 31.37 7.44
C SER A 294 -10.50 31.33 5.97
N ASP A 295 -10.87 32.34 5.17
CA ASP A 295 -10.58 32.35 3.73
C ASP A 295 -9.14 32.76 3.42
N LEU A 296 -8.43 33.28 4.39
CA LEU A 296 -7.04 33.72 4.24
C LEU A 296 -5.99 32.63 4.50
N SER A 297 -6.41 31.48 5.04
CA SER A 297 -5.56 30.29 5.25
C SER A 297 -6.20 29.08 4.60
N VAL A 298 -5.56 28.54 3.58
CA VAL A 298 -6.07 27.46 2.75
C VAL A 298 -5.14 26.25 2.81
N PHE A 299 -5.68 25.08 3.13
CA PHE A 299 -4.99 23.80 3.04
C PHE A 299 -5.43 23.06 1.78
N ILE A 300 -4.45 22.61 1.00
CA ILE A 300 -4.66 21.65 -0.10
C ILE A 300 -4.22 20.28 0.41
N VAL A 301 -5.17 19.46 0.78
CA VAL A 301 -4.93 18.13 1.38
C VAL A 301 -4.98 17.06 0.31
N GLY A 302 -4.05 16.14 0.31
CA GLY A 302 -4.09 14.99 -0.60
C GLY A 302 -2.89 14.06 -0.43
N PRO A 303 -2.96 12.81 -0.91
CA PRO A 303 -1.88 11.85 -0.80
C PRO A 303 -0.55 12.36 -1.37
N THR A 304 0.55 11.74 -0.96
CA THR A 304 1.86 12.02 -1.55
C THR A 304 1.83 11.71 -3.04
N GLY A 305 2.25 12.68 -3.87
CA GLY A 305 2.26 12.50 -5.34
C GLY A 305 0.91 12.80 -6.03
N SER A 306 -0.11 13.32 -5.33
CA SER A 306 -1.39 13.73 -5.94
C SER A 306 -1.29 15.00 -6.81
N GLY A 307 -0.14 15.68 -6.82
CA GLY A 307 0.08 16.87 -7.64
C GLY A 307 -0.36 18.18 -6.98
N LYS A 308 -0.35 18.28 -5.65
CA LYS A 308 -0.77 19.50 -4.90
C LYS A 308 -0.05 20.76 -5.33
N THR A 309 1.29 20.71 -5.42
CA THR A 309 2.12 21.84 -5.89
C THR A 309 1.77 22.23 -7.31
N THR A 310 1.66 21.24 -8.20
CA THR A 310 1.25 21.45 -9.60
C THR A 310 -0.13 22.07 -9.72
N TYR A 311 -1.06 21.64 -8.86
CA TYR A 311 -2.40 22.21 -8.79
C TYR A 311 -2.36 23.71 -8.46
N ILE A 312 -1.60 24.10 -7.44
CA ILE A 312 -1.46 25.51 -7.02
C ILE A 312 -0.84 26.34 -8.15
N ASP A 313 0.26 25.85 -8.74
CA ASP A 313 0.93 26.54 -9.85
C ASP A 313 0.01 26.69 -11.08
N ARG A 314 -0.74 25.63 -11.42
CA ARG A 314 -1.72 25.66 -12.50
C ARG A 314 -2.84 26.67 -12.20
N PHE A 315 -3.35 26.68 -10.98
CA PHE A 315 -4.41 27.59 -10.59
C PHE A 315 -4.01 29.06 -10.78
N PHE A 316 -2.90 29.48 -10.22
CA PHE A 316 -2.44 30.88 -10.31
C PHE A 316 -1.85 31.25 -11.69
N SER A 317 -1.42 30.29 -12.51
CA SER A 317 -0.83 30.59 -13.82
C SER A 317 -1.77 30.42 -15.00
N LYS A 318 -2.80 29.58 -14.91
CA LYS A 318 -3.66 29.20 -16.05
C LYS A 318 -5.15 29.38 -15.78
N ILE A 319 -5.65 29.03 -14.59
CA ILE A 319 -7.09 29.00 -14.29
C ILE A 319 -7.60 30.39 -13.98
N LEU A 320 -6.93 31.12 -13.11
CA LEU A 320 -7.34 32.50 -12.79
C LEU A 320 -7.37 33.38 -14.04
N PRO A 321 -8.43 34.19 -14.21
CA PRO A 321 -8.47 35.23 -15.25
C PRO A 321 -7.22 36.14 -15.18
N LYS A 322 -6.72 36.56 -16.34
CA LYS A 322 -5.50 37.37 -16.42
C LYS A 322 -5.58 38.64 -15.56
N SER A 323 -6.72 39.31 -15.51
CA SER A 323 -6.96 40.50 -14.68
C SER A 323 -6.77 40.24 -13.19
N THR A 324 -7.25 39.12 -12.71
CA THR A 324 -7.08 38.65 -11.31
C THR A 324 -5.65 38.17 -11.03
N ARG A 325 -5.07 37.46 -11.97
CA ARG A 325 -3.71 36.93 -11.87
C ARG A 325 -2.66 38.01 -11.75
N ASP A 326 -2.80 39.09 -12.54
CA ASP A 326 -1.85 40.20 -12.53
C ASP A 326 -1.88 40.99 -11.19
N GLN A 327 -2.94 40.82 -10.40
CA GLN A 327 -3.08 41.37 -9.05
C GLN A 327 -2.60 40.42 -7.94
N CYS A 328 -2.16 39.22 -8.25
CA CYS A 328 -1.60 38.28 -7.30
C CYS A 328 -0.06 38.23 -7.38
N LEU A 329 0.58 38.01 -6.24
CA LEU A 329 2.02 37.74 -6.14
C LEU A 329 2.20 36.48 -5.30
N THR A 330 2.46 35.33 -5.99
CA THR A 330 2.74 34.08 -5.31
C THR A 330 4.19 34.04 -4.81
N ILE A 331 4.40 33.60 -3.58
CA ILE A 331 5.70 33.47 -2.91
C ILE A 331 5.82 32.01 -2.54
N ASN A 332 6.60 31.25 -3.30
CA ASN A 332 6.73 29.80 -3.11
C ASN A 332 7.94 29.51 -2.23
N ILE A 333 7.69 28.91 -1.06
CA ILE A 333 8.70 28.49 -0.09
C ILE A 333 8.74 26.98 -0.05
N ASN A 334 9.89 26.42 -0.38
CA ASN A 334 10.12 24.98 -0.32
C ASN A 334 10.84 24.63 0.99
N CYS A 335 10.17 23.96 1.92
CA CYS A 335 10.75 23.62 3.23
C CYS A 335 11.92 22.63 3.14
N LEU A 336 12.09 21.89 2.03
CA LEU A 336 13.27 21.03 1.83
C LEU A 336 14.59 21.80 1.72
N ASP A 337 14.54 23.10 1.45
CA ASP A 337 15.72 23.96 1.39
C ASP A 337 16.18 24.39 2.81
N ALA A 338 15.41 24.08 3.85
CA ALA A 338 15.78 24.33 5.24
C ALA A 338 16.82 23.30 5.74
N SER A 339 17.67 23.75 6.67
CA SER A 339 18.70 22.89 7.28
C SER A 339 18.17 21.80 8.20
N GLY A 340 16.86 21.79 8.53
CA GLY A 340 16.24 20.86 9.47
C GLY A 340 16.48 21.20 10.95
N ASP A 341 17.24 22.25 11.25
CA ASP A 341 17.47 22.74 12.63
C ASP A 341 16.24 23.53 13.10
N GLU A 342 15.47 22.94 14.01
CA GLU A 342 14.24 23.54 14.55
C GLU A 342 14.48 24.88 15.23
N SER A 343 15.68 25.11 15.82
CA SER A 343 16.03 26.36 16.49
C SER A 343 16.17 27.54 15.52
N ARG A 344 16.43 27.28 14.25
CA ARG A 344 16.65 28.28 13.20
C ARG A 344 15.48 28.46 12.24
N ILE A 345 14.39 27.75 12.45
CA ILE A 345 13.29 27.73 11.49
C ILE A 345 12.66 29.10 11.26
N ILE A 346 12.48 29.87 12.34
CA ILE A 346 11.87 31.21 12.26
C ILE A 346 12.74 32.15 11.42
N SER A 347 14.04 32.19 11.71
CA SER A 347 14.99 33.02 10.97
C SER A 347 15.11 32.58 9.53
N TRP A 348 15.24 31.28 9.27
CA TRP A 348 15.31 30.73 7.92
C TRP A 348 14.06 31.06 7.09
N MET A 349 12.86 30.84 7.66
CA MET A 349 11.59 31.10 6.98
C MET A 349 11.43 32.58 6.64
N THR A 350 11.79 33.46 7.58
CA THR A 350 11.80 34.92 7.36
C THR A 350 12.71 35.28 6.22
N GLU A 351 13.95 34.76 6.21
CA GLU A 351 14.93 35.00 5.12
C GLU A 351 14.43 34.49 3.77
N ALA A 352 13.86 33.28 3.73
CA ALA A 352 13.33 32.66 2.52
C ALA A 352 12.20 33.51 1.90
N ILE A 353 11.28 34.00 2.73
CA ILE A 353 10.16 34.85 2.28
C ILE A 353 10.72 36.21 1.78
N VAL A 354 11.66 36.81 2.51
CA VAL A 354 12.30 38.09 2.10
C VAL A 354 12.99 37.94 0.76
N ALA A 355 13.83 36.90 0.60
CA ALA A 355 14.59 36.67 -0.64
C ALA A 355 13.65 36.47 -1.84
N GLU A 356 12.59 35.69 -1.70
CA GLU A 356 11.65 35.45 -2.78
C GLU A 356 10.79 36.69 -3.10
N LEU A 357 10.47 37.52 -2.10
CA LEU A 357 9.80 38.82 -2.30
C LEU A 357 10.71 39.81 -3.03
N GLU A 358 11.94 39.95 -2.59
CA GLU A 358 12.92 40.87 -3.22
C GLU A 358 13.12 40.51 -4.70
N LYS A 359 13.35 39.23 -4.99
CA LYS A 359 13.50 38.69 -6.35
C LYS A 359 12.29 39.02 -7.25
N LYS A 360 11.06 39.02 -6.72
CA LYS A 360 9.82 39.24 -7.50
C LYS A 360 9.39 40.70 -7.57
N LEU A 361 9.77 41.51 -6.60
CA LEU A 361 9.36 42.91 -6.52
C LEU A 361 10.34 43.85 -7.25
N PHE A 362 11.63 43.51 -7.28
CA PHE A 362 12.69 44.37 -7.79
C PHE A 362 13.44 43.70 -8.96
N SER A 363 13.65 44.47 -10.02
CA SER A 363 14.30 43.99 -11.25
C SER A 363 15.74 43.50 -11.07
N GLU A 364 16.44 44.06 -10.08
CA GLU A 364 17.84 43.69 -9.74
C GLU A 364 17.90 42.58 -8.67
N GLY A 365 16.73 42.12 -8.17
CA GLY A 365 16.63 41.11 -7.11
C GLY A 365 16.83 41.68 -5.70
N PHE A 366 16.99 42.99 -5.54
CA PHE A 366 17.08 43.70 -4.28
C PHE A 366 16.56 45.13 -4.42
N PRO A 367 16.06 45.78 -3.32
CA PRO A 367 15.52 47.13 -3.37
C PRO A 367 16.60 48.19 -3.51
N THR A 368 16.33 49.20 -4.31
CA THR A 368 17.21 50.38 -4.39
C THR A 368 17.02 51.27 -3.17
N TYR A 369 17.96 52.21 -2.95
CA TYR A 369 17.82 53.20 -1.89
C TYR A 369 16.49 53.96 -1.94
N LYS A 370 16.00 54.31 -3.14
CA LYS A 370 14.72 54.98 -3.35
C LYS A 370 13.51 54.06 -2.95
N ASP A 371 13.61 52.78 -3.24
CA ASP A 371 12.58 51.84 -2.83
C ASP A 371 12.51 51.72 -1.30
N LEU A 372 13.68 51.60 -0.64
CA LEU A 372 13.78 51.57 0.82
C LEU A 372 13.30 52.89 1.46
N GLN A 373 13.71 54.03 0.91
CA GLN A 373 13.22 55.34 1.36
C GLN A 373 11.70 55.46 1.25
N GLY A 374 11.10 54.87 0.20
CA GLY A 374 9.66 54.81 0.03
C GLY A 374 8.98 53.92 1.06
N MET A 375 9.54 52.78 1.35
CA MET A 375 9.00 51.86 2.38
C MET A 375 9.10 52.45 3.79
N TYR A 376 10.18 53.16 4.09
CA TYR A 376 10.41 53.78 5.41
C TYR A 376 10.18 55.30 5.38
N PHE A 377 9.23 55.72 4.54
CA PHE A 377 8.96 57.17 4.37
C PHE A 377 8.49 57.89 5.65
N ASN A 378 7.71 57.20 6.50
CA ASN A 378 7.30 57.78 7.75
C ASN A 378 8.49 58.00 8.71
N GLU A 379 9.41 57.10 8.77
CA GLU A 379 10.65 57.18 9.55
C GLU A 379 11.56 58.29 8.98
N TYR A 380 11.66 58.37 7.66
CA TYR A 380 12.37 59.44 6.98
C TYR A 380 11.79 60.82 7.39
N ARG A 381 10.46 60.99 7.31
CA ARG A 381 9.80 62.25 7.74
C ARG A 381 10.00 62.52 9.23
N ARG A 382 9.88 61.53 10.07
CA ARG A 382 10.08 61.66 11.52
C ARG A 382 11.50 62.07 11.85
N MET A 383 12.51 61.51 11.18
CA MET A 383 13.90 61.89 11.36
C MET A 383 14.17 63.32 10.80
N ALA A 384 13.64 63.64 9.64
CA ALA A 384 13.81 64.95 8.98
C ALA A 384 13.11 66.10 9.78
N SER A 385 11.96 65.84 10.39
CA SER A 385 11.24 66.86 11.17
C SER A 385 11.53 66.85 12.68
N GLY A 386 12.18 65.73 13.17
CA GLY A 386 12.46 65.53 14.60
C GLY A 386 13.92 65.69 14.97
N ILE A 387 14.53 64.62 15.48
CA ILE A 387 15.90 64.60 16.08
C ILE A 387 16.98 65.09 15.11
N LEU A 388 16.86 64.81 13.81
CA LEU A 388 17.84 65.18 12.80
C LEU A 388 17.44 66.43 12.00
N LYS A 389 16.43 67.19 12.43
CA LYS A 389 15.91 68.37 11.70
C LYS A 389 16.99 69.35 11.32
N LYS A 390 17.87 69.73 12.24
CA LYS A 390 18.98 70.67 11.98
C LYS A 390 19.96 70.15 10.95
N ILE A 391 20.20 68.85 10.91
CA ILE A 391 21.08 68.23 9.93
C ILE A 391 20.38 68.19 8.56
N TYR A 392 19.10 67.84 8.53
CA TYR A 392 18.30 67.83 7.32
C TYR A 392 18.24 69.21 6.63
N GLU A 393 18.14 70.33 7.41
CA GLU A 393 18.07 71.70 6.91
C GLU A 393 19.46 72.25 6.48
N ASN A 394 20.58 71.82 7.14
CA ASN A 394 21.89 72.44 6.96
C ASN A 394 22.86 71.53 6.16
N ASP A 395 22.72 70.20 6.24
CA ASP A 395 23.63 69.22 5.61
C ASP A 395 22.84 68.01 5.23
N LYS A 396 22.23 68.05 4.06
CA LYS A 396 21.42 66.98 3.54
C LYS A 396 22.20 65.68 3.23
N GLU A 397 23.47 65.78 2.86
CA GLU A 397 24.33 64.66 2.56
C GLU A 397 24.62 63.81 3.80
N THR A 398 24.94 64.50 4.92
CA THR A 398 25.09 63.82 6.22
C THR A 398 23.77 63.24 6.71
N PHE A 399 22.60 63.89 6.43
CA PHE A 399 21.31 63.32 6.78
C PHE A 399 21.04 62.03 5.98
N ASP A 400 21.27 62.03 4.66
CA ASP A 400 21.03 60.89 3.79
C ASP A 400 21.97 59.73 4.16
N THR A 401 23.22 60.01 4.55
CA THR A 401 24.16 58.99 5.06
C THR A 401 23.66 58.34 6.37
N LYS A 402 23.17 59.14 7.31
CA LYS A 402 22.60 58.62 8.57
C LYS A 402 21.32 57.82 8.32
N PHE A 403 20.50 58.27 7.37
CA PHE A 403 19.30 57.52 7.00
C PHE A 403 19.66 56.21 6.26
N ALA A 404 20.67 56.20 5.40
CA ALA A 404 21.19 54.98 4.78
C ALA A 404 21.69 53.98 5.82
N SER A 405 22.46 54.44 6.82
CA SER A 405 22.88 53.54 7.94
C SER A 405 21.70 53.04 8.77
N PHE A 406 20.65 53.85 8.96
CA PHE A 406 19.40 53.38 9.58
C PHE A 406 18.75 52.30 8.73
N LEU A 407 18.61 52.51 7.42
CA LEU A 407 18.03 51.53 6.50
C LEU A 407 18.83 50.22 6.49
N GLU A 408 20.16 50.30 6.44
CA GLU A 408 21.04 49.13 6.48
C GLU A 408 20.84 48.34 7.77
N ASN A 409 20.70 49.00 8.91
CA ASN A 409 20.45 48.35 10.19
C ASN A 409 19.06 47.70 10.23
N GLU A 410 18.01 48.39 9.73
CA GLU A 410 16.67 47.83 9.64
C GLU A 410 16.60 46.59 8.74
N VAL A 411 17.25 46.67 7.56
CA VAL A 411 17.26 45.56 6.60
C VAL A 411 18.07 44.36 7.14
N SER A 412 19.22 44.61 7.82
CA SER A 412 20.13 43.54 8.23
C SER A 412 19.81 42.94 9.62
N GLN A 413 19.38 43.77 10.58
CA GLN A 413 19.18 43.37 11.97
C GLN A 413 17.70 43.14 12.34
N ASN A 414 16.78 43.84 11.71
CA ASN A 414 15.34 43.75 11.95
C ASN A 414 14.61 43.03 10.81
N ARG A 415 15.02 41.79 10.50
CA ARG A 415 14.50 41.07 9.34
C ARG A 415 13.00 40.82 9.38
N GLU A 416 12.44 40.59 10.57
CA GLU A 416 10.99 40.44 10.72
C GLU A 416 10.24 41.76 10.42
N GLY A 417 10.70 42.88 10.95
CA GLY A 417 10.15 44.19 10.64
C GLY A 417 10.30 44.56 9.17
N TYR A 418 11.44 44.19 8.58
CA TYR A 418 11.65 44.38 7.15
C TYR A 418 10.71 43.56 6.28
N LEU A 419 10.50 42.27 6.61
CA LEU A 419 9.50 41.44 5.94
C LEU A 419 8.09 42.05 6.01
N GLU A 420 7.67 42.56 7.18
CA GLU A 420 6.39 43.21 7.34
C GLU A 420 6.26 44.43 6.42
N ARG A 421 7.35 45.23 6.28
CA ARG A 421 7.41 46.38 5.36
C ARG A 421 7.32 45.96 3.88
N LEU A 422 8.00 44.89 3.49
CA LEU A 422 7.93 44.33 2.13
C LEU A 422 6.51 43.87 1.78
N LEU A 423 5.82 43.21 2.71
CA LEU A 423 4.43 42.79 2.51
C LEU A 423 3.50 43.98 2.37
N HIS A 424 3.65 44.99 3.23
CA HIS A 424 2.89 46.25 3.10
C HIS A 424 3.19 46.98 1.79
N PHE A 425 4.45 47.04 1.36
CA PHE A 425 4.85 47.61 0.09
C PHE A 425 4.21 46.88 -1.10
N THR A 426 4.15 45.56 -1.03
CA THR A 426 3.46 44.73 -2.04
C THR A 426 1.99 45.10 -2.18
N ILE A 427 1.29 45.26 -1.05
CA ILE A 427 -0.14 45.58 -1.03
C ILE A 427 -0.40 47.02 -1.46
N HIS A 428 0.26 47.99 -0.84
CA HIS A 428 -0.10 49.41 -1.00
C HIS A 428 0.56 50.07 -2.21
N ASN A 429 1.83 49.72 -2.50
CA ASN A 429 2.61 50.33 -3.57
C ASN A 429 2.52 49.58 -4.88
N ARG A 430 2.65 48.24 -4.83
CA ARG A 430 2.56 47.38 -6.01
C ARG A 430 1.13 46.93 -6.33
N ARG A 431 0.20 47.17 -5.41
CA ARG A 431 -1.23 46.79 -5.56
C ARG A 431 -1.43 45.34 -5.86
N LYS A 432 -0.65 44.47 -5.21
CA LYS A 432 -0.74 42.99 -5.37
C LYS A 432 -1.08 42.32 -4.07
N LEU A 433 -1.86 41.24 -4.18
CA LEU A 433 -2.14 40.32 -3.07
C LEU A 433 -0.97 39.35 -2.89
N PRO A 434 -0.22 39.42 -1.77
CA PRO A 434 0.81 38.43 -1.49
C PRO A 434 0.15 37.12 -1.10
N ILE A 435 0.60 36.01 -1.74
CA ILE A 435 0.14 34.65 -1.51
C ILE A 435 1.35 33.82 -1.17
N ILE A 436 1.48 33.45 0.09
CA ILE A 436 2.61 32.64 0.58
C ILE A 436 2.22 31.17 0.49
N VAL A 437 2.90 30.41 -0.35
CA VAL A 437 2.75 28.96 -0.51
C VAL A 437 3.90 28.28 0.21
N VAL A 438 3.59 27.48 1.23
CA VAL A 438 4.59 26.77 2.04
C VAL A 438 4.50 25.29 1.74
N ASP A 439 5.42 24.80 0.91
CA ASP A 439 5.42 23.46 0.38
C ASP A 439 6.41 22.52 1.08
N ASN A 440 6.18 21.21 0.94
CA ASN A 440 7.05 20.15 1.45
C ASN A 440 7.28 20.16 2.97
N THR A 441 6.30 20.59 3.74
CA THR A 441 6.36 20.53 5.22
C THR A 441 6.25 19.10 5.73
N ASP A 442 5.80 18.15 4.91
CA ASP A 442 5.47 16.77 5.31
C ASP A 442 6.65 15.97 5.85
N GLU A 443 7.87 16.29 5.40
CA GLU A 443 9.11 15.58 5.78
C GLU A 443 9.63 15.94 7.18
N PHE A 444 9.01 16.91 7.85
CA PHE A 444 9.47 17.45 9.14
C PHE A 444 8.58 17.00 10.32
N THR A 445 9.07 17.23 11.54
CA THR A 445 8.35 16.92 12.77
C THR A 445 7.04 17.72 12.90
N LEU A 446 6.14 17.28 13.77
CA LEU A 446 4.89 18.00 14.01
C LEU A 446 5.14 19.36 14.62
N GLU A 447 6.08 19.49 15.57
CA GLU A 447 6.47 20.74 16.18
C GLU A 447 6.98 21.74 15.14
N TYR A 448 7.82 21.30 14.24
CA TYR A 448 8.32 22.10 13.12
C TYR A 448 7.17 22.65 12.26
N LYS A 449 6.23 21.80 11.87
CA LYS A 449 5.04 22.20 11.10
C LYS A 449 4.20 23.24 11.82
N ILE A 450 3.99 23.03 13.14
CA ILE A 450 3.22 23.98 13.98
C ILE A 450 3.90 25.34 14.05
N GLN A 451 5.23 25.38 14.25
CA GLN A 451 5.97 26.63 14.32
C GLN A 451 5.90 27.42 13.00
N ILE A 452 6.09 26.76 11.85
CA ILE A 452 5.94 27.38 10.52
C ILE A 452 4.53 27.97 10.37
N PHE A 453 3.53 27.18 10.69
CA PHE A 453 2.13 27.62 10.55
C PHE A 453 1.82 28.82 11.44
N GLN A 454 2.28 28.82 12.69
CA GLN A 454 2.09 29.91 13.62
C GLN A 454 2.81 31.19 13.15
N LEU A 455 4.05 31.06 12.66
CA LEU A 455 4.82 32.18 12.12
C LEU A 455 4.10 32.83 10.94
N CYS A 456 3.70 32.04 9.95
CA CYS A 456 2.98 32.55 8.77
C CYS A 456 1.66 33.25 9.17
N ASN A 457 0.92 32.67 10.11
CA ASN A 457 -0.30 33.30 10.63
C ASN A 457 -0.02 34.58 11.42
N ALA A 458 1.10 34.68 12.13
CA ALA A 458 1.50 35.92 12.80
C ALA A 458 1.71 37.06 11.79
N TYR A 459 2.42 36.79 10.68
CA TYR A 459 2.56 37.78 9.59
C TYR A 459 1.22 38.13 8.94
N ARG A 460 0.37 37.13 8.64
CA ARG A 460 -0.96 37.33 8.09
C ARG A 460 -1.80 38.27 8.98
N ARG A 461 -1.80 38.07 10.29
CA ARG A 461 -2.54 38.89 11.23
C ARG A 461 -2.01 40.32 11.29
N LYS A 462 -0.70 40.52 11.23
CA LYS A 462 -0.07 41.86 11.19
C LYS A 462 -0.45 42.60 9.92
N VAL A 463 -0.35 41.95 8.78
CA VAL A 463 -0.55 42.57 7.45
C VAL A 463 -2.01 42.61 7.03
N LYS A 464 -2.86 41.73 7.53
CA LYS A 464 -4.32 41.59 7.32
C LYS A 464 -4.77 41.18 5.90
N GLN A 465 -3.95 41.37 4.87
CA GLN A 465 -4.28 41.15 3.47
C GLN A 465 -3.18 40.30 2.82
N CYS A 466 -2.94 39.14 3.41
CA CYS A 466 -2.02 38.13 2.92
C CYS A 466 -2.72 36.77 2.95
N MET A 467 -2.66 36.02 1.86
CA MET A 467 -3.22 34.69 1.76
C MET A 467 -2.13 33.64 2.00
N LEU A 468 -2.42 32.63 2.79
CA LEU A 468 -1.52 31.51 3.06
C LEU A 468 -2.06 30.24 2.39
N MET A 469 -1.18 29.48 1.77
CA MET A 469 -1.52 28.17 1.19
C MET A 469 -0.55 27.09 1.66
N PHE A 470 -1.12 26.00 2.17
CA PHE A 470 -0.37 24.87 2.70
C PHE A 470 -0.76 23.57 1.95
N PRO A 471 0.00 23.17 0.94
CA PRO A 471 -0.12 21.82 0.38
C PRO A 471 0.42 20.81 1.38
N VAL A 472 -0.45 19.99 1.96
CA VAL A 472 -0.13 19.02 3.00
C VAL A 472 -0.65 17.63 2.63
N THR A 473 0.02 16.59 3.14
CA THR A 473 -0.50 15.24 3.01
C THR A 473 -1.67 15.01 3.98
N ASP A 474 -2.48 13.99 3.69
CA ASP A 474 -3.52 13.48 4.58
C ASP A 474 -2.95 13.13 5.96
N LYS A 475 -1.73 12.56 6.03
CA LYS A 475 -1.00 12.32 7.28
C LYS A 475 -0.78 13.60 8.09
N SER A 476 -0.30 14.65 7.45
CA SER A 476 -0.07 15.94 8.13
C SER A 476 -1.38 16.63 8.51
N ALA A 477 -2.41 16.57 7.64
CA ALA A 477 -3.73 17.09 7.96
C ALA A 477 -4.35 16.36 9.16
N TRP A 478 -4.21 15.05 9.25
CA TRP A 478 -4.62 14.24 10.40
C TRP A 478 -3.90 14.68 11.68
N SER A 479 -2.58 14.87 11.62
CA SER A 479 -1.78 15.33 12.76
C SER A 479 -2.24 16.71 13.23
N PHE A 480 -2.51 17.64 12.32
CA PHE A 480 -3.03 18.96 12.64
C PHE A 480 -4.43 18.92 13.25
N SER A 481 -5.30 17.98 12.82
CA SER A 481 -6.65 17.85 13.38
C SER A 481 -6.65 17.49 14.88
N LYS A 482 -5.59 16.83 15.35
CA LYS A 482 -5.40 16.49 16.77
C LYS A 482 -4.85 17.64 17.62
N THR A 483 -4.37 18.71 17.01
CA THR A 483 -3.70 19.84 17.69
C THR A 483 -4.52 21.10 17.73
N ASP A 484 -5.82 21.07 17.47
CA ASP A 484 -6.73 22.22 17.41
C ASP A 484 -6.33 23.32 16.43
N ILE A 485 -5.28 23.14 15.60
CA ILE A 485 -4.81 24.17 14.66
C ILE A 485 -5.90 24.59 13.70
N PHE A 486 -6.66 23.63 13.16
CA PHE A 486 -7.76 23.94 12.24
C PHE A 486 -8.92 24.71 12.91
N THR A 487 -9.18 24.45 14.19
CA THR A 487 -10.22 25.13 14.97
C THR A 487 -9.80 26.52 15.41
N ILE A 488 -8.56 26.68 15.87
CA ILE A 488 -8.03 27.98 16.34
C ILE A 488 -7.87 28.98 15.19
N HIS A 489 -7.49 28.51 14.00
CA HIS A 489 -7.14 29.40 12.88
C HIS A 489 -8.21 29.48 11.78
N GLN A 490 -9.36 28.81 11.94
CA GLN A 490 -10.48 28.84 10.99
C GLN A 490 -10.01 28.77 9.54
N SER A 491 -9.35 27.66 9.16
CA SER A 491 -8.79 27.47 7.83
C SER A 491 -9.76 26.74 6.91
N ARG A 492 -9.67 27.00 5.60
CA ARG A 492 -10.37 26.20 4.58
C ARG A 492 -9.51 25.06 4.09
N SER A 493 -10.11 23.92 3.88
CA SER A 493 -9.42 22.73 3.37
C SER A 493 -10.08 22.21 2.10
N PHE A 494 -9.28 21.93 1.08
CA PHE A 494 -9.70 21.28 -0.16
C PHE A 494 -8.97 19.97 -0.32
N PHE A 495 -9.71 18.91 -0.63
CA PHE A 495 -9.11 17.59 -0.87
C PHE A 495 -8.81 17.41 -2.35
N LEU A 496 -7.58 17.03 -2.66
CA LEU A 496 -7.11 16.71 -4.00
C LEU A 496 -6.82 15.21 -4.09
N PRO A 497 -7.72 14.42 -4.69
CA PRO A 497 -7.52 12.98 -4.85
C PRO A 497 -6.36 12.70 -5.82
N THR A 498 -5.80 11.51 -5.70
CA THR A 498 -4.81 11.06 -6.68
C THR A 498 -5.49 10.82 -8.03
N PRO A 499 -4.99 11.37 -9.12
CA PRO A 499 -5.57 11.14 -10.44
C PRO A 499 -5.40 9.67 -10.87
N ALA A 500 -6.33 9.19 -11.69
CA ALA A 500 -6.23 7.84 -12.26
C ALA A 500 -4.96 7.72 -13.13
N PRO A 501 -4.11 6.71 -12.90
CA PRO A 501 -2.84 6.56 -13.62
C PRO A 501 -3.01 6.55 -15.14
N ARG A 502 -4.06 5.91 -15.64
CA ARG A 502 -4.40 5.86 -17.08
C ARG A 502 -4.59 7.25 -17.68
N GLU A 503 -5.27 8.15 -16.96
CA GLU A 503 -5.49 9.53 -17.43
C GLU A 503 -4.21 10.36 -17.40
N VAL A 504 -3.33 10.10 -16.42
CA VAL A 504 -2.01 10.74 -16.37
C VAL A 504 -1.18 10.34 -17.58
N PHE A 505 -1.15 9.05 -17.93
CA PHE A 505 -0.47 8.58 -19.15
C PHE A 505 -1.07 9.19 -20.40
N ARG A 506 -2.40 9.19 -20.53
CA ARG A 506 -3.10 9.77 -21.69
C ARG A 506 -2.69 11.23 -21.89
N LYS A 507 -2.75 12.05 -20.85
CA LYS A 507 -2.36 13.47 -20.92
C LYS A 507 -0.90 13.67 -21.31
N ARG A 508 0.01 12.82 -20.79
CA ARG A 508 1.44 12.88 -21.13
C ARG A 508 1.70 12.47 -22.57
N ILE A 509 1.02 11.45 -23.09
CA ILE A 509 1.13 10.99 -24.47
C ILE A 509 0.51 12.03 -25.41
N GLU A 510 -0.66 12.61 -25.08
CA GLU A 510 -1.25 13.72 -25.87
C GLU A 510 -0.28 14.90 -25.97
N PHE A 511 0.39 15.26 -24.87
CA PHE A 511 1.41 16.32 -24.85
C PHE A 511 2.61 15.96 -25.74
N LEU A 512 3.12 14.73 -25.63
CA LEU A 512 4.21 14.23 -26.47
C LEU A 512 3.82 14.29 -27.95
N ASN A 513 2.62 13.85 -28.32
CA ASN A 513 2.08 13.91 -29.67
C ASN A 513 1.99 15.37 -30.17
N LYS A 514 1.45 16.27 -29.35
CA LYS A 514 1.33 17.71 -29.69
C LYS A 514 2.69 18.35 -29.98
N LYS A 515 3.70 18.03 -29.17
CA LYS A 515 5.04 18.65 -29.29
C LYS A 515 5.91 18.01 -30.35
N LEU A 516 5.81 16.70 -30.54
CA LEU A 516 6.77 15.95 -31.36
C LEU A 516 6.17 15.34 -32.63
N VAL A 517 4.87 15.07 -32.67
CA VAL A 517 4.23 14.44 -33.84
C VAL A 517 3.54 15.46 -34.72
N ILE A 518 2.85 16.46 -34.13
CA ILE A 518 2.00 17.43 -34.85
C ILE A 518 2.80 18.69 -35.29
N ALA A 519 3.87 19.09 -34.56
CA ALA A 519 4.65 20.27 -34.87
C ALA A 519 5.45 20.18 -36.18
N ASP A 520 5.94 21.31 -36.73
CA ASP A 520 6.70 21.35 -37.97
C ASP A 520 8.06 20.62 -37.85
N THR A 521 8.55 20.07 -38.95
CA THR A 521 9.72 19.18 -38.99
C THR A 521 11.02 19.85 -38.54
N ARG A 522 11.13 21.19 -38.74
CA ARG A 522 12.31 21.96 -38.35
C ARG A 522 12.36 22.17 -36.83
N ASP A 523 11.24 22.56 -36.25
CA ASP A 523 11.11 22.80 -34.82
C ASP A 523 11.28 21.51 -34.00
N LYS A 524 10.84 20.38 -34.55
CA LYS A 524 11.07 19.06 -33.98
C LYS A 524 12.54 18.69 -33.86
N LYS A 525 13.29 18.84 -34.96
CA LYS A 525 14.74 18.53 -34.98
C LYS A 525 15.49 19.35 -33.97
N GLU A 526 15.19 20.66 -33.90
CA GLU A 526 15.81 21.59 -33.01
C GLU A 526 15.49 21.29 -31.55
N TYR A 527 14.21 20.98 -31.26
CA TYR A 527 13.77 20.60 -29.93
C TYR A 527 14.38 19.25 -29.46
N LEU A 528 14.37 18.21 -30.32
CA LEU A 528 14.99 16.93 -30.01
C LEU A 528 16.51 17.06 -29.80
N SER A 529 17.19 17.82 -30.66
CA SER A 529 18.62 18.06 -30.54
C SER A 529 18.97 18.81 -29.25
N SER A 530 18.18 19.82 -28.87
CA SER A 530 18.35 20.56 -27.61
C SER A 530 18.22 19.68 -26.37
N LYS A 531 17.42 18.60 -26.43
CA LYS A 531 17.25 17.60 -25.38
C LYS A 531 18.19 16.40 -25.51
N GLY A 532 19.09 16.39 -26.51
CA GLY A 532 20.06 15.33 -26.76
C GLY A 532 19.45 14.01 -27.21
N ILE A 533 18.27 14.03 -27.83
CA ILE A 533 17.55 12.86 -28.35
C ILE A 533 17.93 12.68 -29.84
N ARG A 534 18.32 11.45 -30.23
CA ARG A 534 18.80 11.11 -31.56
C ARG A 534 17.85 10.23 -32.38
N ILE A 535 16.73 9.82 -31.80
CA ILE A 535 15.73 8.97 -32.46
C ILE A 535 15.17 9.70 -33.71
N GLU A 536 14.96 8.99 -34.79
CA GLU A 536 14.31 9.53 -35.98
C GLU A 536 12.84 9.88 -35.73
N LEU A 537 12.34 10.90 -36.40
CA LEU A 537 10.95 11.41 -36.21
C LEU A 537 9.89 10.36 -36.50
N LYS A 538 10.16 9.42 -37.39
CA LYS A 538 9.25 8.31 -37.72
C LYS A 538 9.09 7.34 -36.55
N ASP A 539 10.19 7.10 -35.84
CA ASP A 539 10.19 6.17 -34.69
C ASP A 539 9.48 6.76 -33.46
N ILE A 540 9.50 8.11 -33.32
CA ILE A 540 8.83 8.78 -32.19
C ILE A 540 7.31 8.66 -32.25
N SER A 541 6.69 8.77 -33.42
CA SER A 541 5.24 8.58 -33.55
C SER A 541 4.85 7.14 -33.27
N GLN A 542 5.65 6.18 -33.72
CA GLN A 542 5.46 4.77 -33.42
C GLN A 542 5.64 4.51 -31.93
N PHE A 543 6.66 5.12 -31.30
CA PHE A 543 6.86 5.02 -29.85
C PHE A 543 5.67 5.58 -29.06
N ALA A 544 5.14 6.74 -29.44
CA ALA A 544 3.96 7.31 -28.77
C ALA A 544 2.75 6.37 -28.86
N GLN A 545 2.54 5.71 -30.00
CA GLN A 545 1.51 4.69 -30.16
C GLN A 545 1.75 3.48 -29.25
N VAL A 546 2.99 2.97 -29.18
CA VAL A 546 3.35 1.88 -28.26
C VAL A 546 3.07 2.26 -26.81
N LEU A 547 3.37 3.49 -26.40
CA LEU A 547 3.04 3.96 -25.05
C LEU A 547 1.54 3.99 -24.80
N GLU A 548 0.76 4.41 -25.78
CA GLU A 548 -0.70 4.42 -25.72
C GLU A 548 -1.24 3.00 -25.54
N ASP A 549 -0.79 2.07 -26.36
CA ASP A 549 -1.17 0.66 -26.29
C ASP A 549 -0.79 0.02 -24.95
N VAL A 550 0.41 0.32 -24.43
CA VAL A 550 0.91 -0.22 -23.15
C VAL A 550 0.15 0.34 -21.96
N PHE A 551 0.01 1.66 -21.85
CA PHE A 551 -0.39 2.33 -20.61
C PHE A 551 -1.84 2.85 -20.62
N VAL A 552 -2.43 3.04 -21.79
CA VAL A 552 -3.79 3.60 -21.92
C VAL A 552 -4.78 2.57 -22.39
N GLU A 553 -4.52 1.86 -23.49
CA GLU A 553 -5.46 0.89 -24.04
C GLU A 553 -5.47 -0.41 -23.24
N ASN A 554 -4.36 -0.77 -22.64
CA ASN A 554 -4.26 -1.97 -21.81
C ASN A 554 -4.76 -1.74 -20.38
N ASN A 555 -5.86 -2.39 -20.02
CA ASN A 555 -6.55 -2.17 -18.74
C ASN A 555 -5.74 -2.60 -17.51
N PHE A 556 -4.87 -3.60 -17.62
CA PHE A 556 -4.12 -4.10 -16.45
C PHE A 556 -2.89 -3.27 -16.11
N THR A 557 -2.21 -2.65 -17.09
CA THR A 557 -0.92 -1.99 -16.86
C THR A 557 -1.03 -0.82 -15.90
N ALA A 558 -1.89 0.14 -16.19
CA ALA A 558 -2.08 1.32 -15.37
C ALA A 558 -2.58 0.97 -13.96
N LYS A 559 -3.46 -0.03 -13.85
CA LYS A 559 -3.96 -0.53 -12.57
C LYS A 559 -2.85 -1.18 -11.76
N THR A 560 -2.08 -2.12 -12.35
CA THR A 560 -0.99 -2.81 -11.66
C THR A 560 0.07 -1.83 -11.14
N LEU A 561 0.44 -0.82 -11.95
CA LEU A 561 1.37 0.22 -11.52
C LEU A 561 0.80 1.09 -10.40
N GLY A 562 -0.49 1.43 -10.48
CA GLY A 562 -1.20 2.15 -9.43
C GLY A 562 -1.20 1.37 -8.12
N ASP A 563 -1.61 0.12 -8.16
CA ASP A 563 -1.69 -0.74 -6.98
C ASP A 563 -0.31 -0.93 -6.34
N LEU A 564 0.73 -1.28 -7.11
CA LEU A 564 2.10 -1.48 -6.60
C LEU A 564 2.73 -0.26 -5.96
N THR A 565 2.25 0.93 -6.27
CA THR A 565 2.81 2.20 -5.76
C THR A 565 1.88 2.92 -4.79
N ASN A 566 0.78 2.29 -4.37
CA ASN A 566 -0.30 2.94 -3.62
C ASN A 566 -0.76 4.24 -4.32
N TYR A 567 -0.84 4.22 -5.65
CA TYR A 567 -1.24 5.33 -6.52
C TYR A 567 -0.34 6.57 -6.42
N ASN A 568 0.89 6.44 -5.97
CA ASN A 568 1.87 7.54 -6.01
C ASN A 568 2.34 7.77 -7.45
N ILE A 569 1.94 8.88 -8.05
CA ILE A 569 2.21 9.19 -9.48
C ILE A 569 3.71 9.24 -9.79
N ARG A 570 4.53 9.77 -8.88
CA ARG A 570 5.99 9.80 -9.07
C ARG A 570 6.57 8.39 -9.18
N SER A 571 6.14 7.50 -8.28
CA SER A 571 6.55 6.10 -8.30
C SER A 571 6.03 5.36 -9.52
N ILE A 572 4.79 5.66 -9.95
CA ILE A 572 4.20 5.11 -11.19
C ILE A 572 5.08 5.47 -12.39
N MET A 573 5.47 6.74 -12.53
CA MET A 573 6.31 7.19 -13.65
C MET A 573 7.70 6.51 -13.63
N ASN A 574 8.31 6.37 -12.45
CA ASN A 574 9.60 5.68 -12.31
C ASN A 574 9.52 4.20 -12.67
N LEU A 575 8.46 3.50 -12.22
CA LEU A 575 8.22 2.10 -12.62
C LEU A 575 7.96 1.96 -14.12
N SER A 576 7.19 2.88 -14.70
CA SER A 576 6.91 2.88 -16.13
C SER A 576 8.19 3.06 -16.96
N LYS A 577 9.07 3.97 -16.53
CA LYS A 577 10.40 4.14 -17.12
C LYS A 577 11.18 2.82 -17.06
N ARG A 578 11.26 2.19 -15.89
CA ARG A 578 11.94 0.90 -15.71
C ARG A 578 11.46 -0.17 -16.69
N ILE A 579 10.14 -0.27 -16.88
CA ILE A 579 9.53 -1.27 -17.78
C ILE A 579 9.89 -0.98 -19.24
N ILE A 580 9.70 0.26 -19.68
CA ILE A 580 9.91 0.67 -21.07
C ILE A 580 11.38 0.60 -21.49
N THR A 581 12.31 0.90 -20.59
CA THR A 581 13.75 0.85 -20.86
C THR A 581 14.36 -0.53 -20.62
N SER A 582 13.59 -1.48 -20.08
CA SER A 582 14.07 -2.83 -19.79
C SER A 582 14.37 -3.61 -21.06
N PRO A 583 15.55 -4.24 -21.17
CA PRO A 583 15.89 -5.15 -22.28
C PRO A 583 14.93 -6.36 -22.37
N VAL A 584 14.23 -6.68 -21.28
CA VAL A 584 13.21 -7.75 -21.23
C VAL A 584 11.99 -7.41 -22.07
N MET A 585 11.60 -6.14 -22.09
CA MET A 585 10.40 -5.67 -22.81
C MET A 585 10.59 -5.65 -24.32
N ARG A 586 11.83 -5.43 -24.80
CA ARG A 586 12.17 -5.33 -26.23
C ARG A 586 11.27 -4.36 -26.99
N ILE A 587 11.27 -3.12 -26.52
CA ILE A 587 10.44 -2.06 -27.13
C ILE A 587 10.73 -1.88 -28.63
N GLU A 588 11.96 -2.16 -29.07
CA GLU A 588 12.33 -2.12 -30.49
C GLU A 588 11.51 -3.08 -31.33
N ASP A 589 11.30 -4.30 -30.81
CA ASP A 589 10.47 -5.29 -31.48
C ASP A 589 9.03 -4.77 -31.61
N LEU A 590 8.54 -4.02 -30.61
CA LEU A 590 7.22 -3.41 -30.63
C LEU A 590 7.12 -2.22 -31.59
N ILE A 591 8.16 -1.40 -31.69
CA ILE A 591 8.22 -0.26 -32.62
C ILE A 591 8.35 -0.75 -34.07
N THR A 592 9.09 -1.82 -34.31
CA THR A 592 9.35 -2.34 -35.68
C THR A 592 8.27 -3.32 -36.15
N SER A 593 7.56 -3.99 -35.24
CA SER A 593 6.58 -5.04 -35.55
C SER A 593 5.17 -4.54 -35.78
N PHE A 594 4.95 -3.28 -36.17
CA PHE A 594 3.64 -2.67 -36.45
C PHE A 594 2.77 -3.43 -37.49
N VAL A 595 3.25 -4.56 -37.98
CA VAL A 595 2.51 -5.45 -38.90
C VAL A 595 1.81 -6.61 -38.17
N THR A 596 2.11 -6.83 -36.86
CA THR A 596 1.51 -7.92 -36.09
C THR A 596 0.86 -7.38 -34.81
N THR A 597 -0.45 -7.30 -34.84
CA THR A 597 -1.34 -6.87 -33.76
C THR A 597 -1.40 -7.85 -32.57
N GLU A 598 -0.27 -8.27 -32.02
CA GLU A 598 -0.34 -9.01 -30.75
C GLU A 598 -0.28 -8.03 -29.57
N PRO A 599 -1.31 -8.00 -28.71
CA PRO A 599 -1.32 -7.14 -27.54
C PRO A 599 -0.18 -7.53 -26.58
N ILE A 600 0.35 -6.54 -25.86
CA ILE A 600 1.38 -6.76 -24.88
C ILE A 600 0.94 -7.80 -23.86
N ASN A 601 1.71 -8.88 -23.78
CA ASN A 601 1.42 -9.98 -22.87
C ASN A 601 1.73 -9.56 -21.41
N TYR A 602 0.74 -9.72 -20.53
CA TYR A 602 0.86 -9.46 -19.09
C TYR A 602 2.08 -10.15 -18.47
N THR A 603 2.38 -11.37 -18.87
CA THR A 603 3.56 -12.13 -18.41
C THR A 603 4.86 -11.40 -18.69
N LYS A 604 5.04 -10.88 -19.91
CA LYS A 604 6.23 -10.12 -20.31
C LYS A 604 6.33 -8.77 -19.60
N PHE A 605 5.18 -8.13 -19.37
CA PHE A 605 5.10 -6.89 -18.59
C PHE A 605 5.58 -7.11 -17.14
N ILE A 606 5.08 -8.15 -16.47
CA ILE A 606 5.50 -8.49 -15.10
C ILE A 606 6.97 -8.90 -15.06
N ASP A 607 7.47 -9.66 -16.05
CA ASP A 607 8.88 -10.03 -16.11
C ASP A 607 9.80 -8.80 -16.26
N ALA A 608 9.44 -7.86 -17.12
CA ALA A 608 10.16 -6.59 -17.25
C ALA A 608 10.12 -5.74 -15.98
N LEU A 609 8.97 -5.71 -15.30
CA LEU A 609 8.80 -5.03 -14.01
C LEU A 609 9.74 -5.59 -12.94
N LEU A 610 9.83 -6.91 -12.83
CA LEU A 610 10.63 -7.59 -11.81
C LEU A 610 12.14 -7.46 -12.09
N ARG A 611 12.53 -7.80 -13.29
CA ARG A 611 13.95 -7.90 -13.67
C ARG A 611 14.57 -6.52 -13.96
N GLY A 612 13.80 -5.63 -14.57
CA GLY A 612 14.33 -4.35 -15.06
C GLY A 612 15.48 -4.60 -16.05
N ASP A 613 16.69 -4.24 -15.67
CA ASP A 613 17.89 -4.33 -16.51
C ASP A 613 18.70 -5.62 -16.29
N TYR A 614 18.24 -6.49 -15.41
CA TYR A 614 19.01 -7.69 -15.00
C TYR A 614 18.43 -8.97 -15.59
N GLU A 615 19.21 -10.04 -15.57
CA GLU A 615 18.79 -11.37 -16.03
C GLU A 615 17.84 -12.07 -15.04
N ALA A 616 17.84 -11.66 -13.76
CA ALA A 616 16.94 -12.13 -12.72
C ALA A 616 16.53 -10.96 -11.78
N TYR A 617 15.53 -11.18 -10.93
CA TYR A 617 15.16 -10.22 -9.90
C TYR A 617 16.33 -9.97 -8.96
N LYS A 618 16.59 -8.69 -8.65
CA LYS A 618 17.64 -8.29 -7.71
C LYS A 618 17.01 -7.50 -6.58
N THR A 619 17.09 -8.03 -5.36
CA THR A 619 16.39 -7.49 -4.18
C THR A 619 16.64 -6.00 -3.96
N SER A 620 17.92 -5.56 -3.94
CA SER A 620 18.27 -4.14 -3.74
C SER A 620 17.59 -3.22 -4.77
N THR A 621 17.68 -3.58 -6.04
CA THR A 621 17.07 -2.78 -7.11
C THR A 621 15.54 -2.91 -7.15
N GLY A 622 15.00 -4.08 -6.79
CA GLY A 622 13.55 -4.28 -6.70
C GLY A 622 12.92 -3.44 -5.60
N GLU A 623 13.52 -3.42 -4.43
CA GLU A 623 13.07 -2.63 -3.28
C GLU A 623 13.10 -1.12 -3.57
N ASP A 624 14.11 -0.60 -4.26
CA ASP A 624 14.18 0.80 -4.70
C ASP A 624 12.98 1.21 -5.57
N PHE A 625 12.46 0.27 -6.37
CA PHE A 625 11.26 0.48 -7.17
C PHE A 625 9.97 0.00 -6.49
N GLY A 626 10.04 -0.43 -5.23
CA GLY A 626 8.89 -0.86 -4.45
C GLY A 626 8.30 -2.22 -4.84
N VAL A 627 9.04 -3.03 -5.59
CA VAL A 627 8.72 -4.43 -5.87
C VAL A 627 9.49 -5.31 -4.89
N ILE A 628 8.77 -6.01 -4.02
CA ILE A 628 9.30 -6.62 -2.80
C ILE A 628 9.16 -8.13 -2.87
N SER A 629 10.14 -8.87 -2.33
CA SER A 629 10.00 -10.30 -2.06
C SER A 629 9.22 -10.50 -0.75
N THR A 630 8.02 -11.09 -0.86
CA THR A 630 7.19 -11.42 0.32
C THR A 630 7.62 -12.68 1.04
N PHE A 631 8.56 -13.45 0.47
CA PHE A 631 9.09 -14.72 1.01
C PHE A 631 10.41 -14.54 1.75
N LYS A 632 10.86 -13.30 1.93
CA LYS A 632 12.13 -12.98 2.60
C LYS A 632 12.04 -13.34 4.08
N VAL A 633 13.03 -14.10 4.54
CA VAL A 633 13.24 -14.42 5.95
C VAL A 633 14.38 -13.56 6.47
N ASN A 634 14.28 -13.09 7.72
CA ASN A 634 15.37 -12.36 8.34
C ASN A 634 16.54 -13.31 8.67
N SER A 635 17.77 -12.91 8.34
CA SER A 635 18.98 -13.67 8.66
C SER A 635 19.27 -13.72 10.18
N GLU A 636 18.77 -12.76 10.93
CA GLU A 636 18.99 -12.68 12.39
C GLU A 636 17.94 -13.48 13.18
N ARG A 637 16.83 -13.85 12.54
CA ARG A 637 15.70 -14.49 13.19
C ARG A 637 14.99 -15.47 12.26
N THR A 638 14.90 -16.72 12.67
CA THR A 638 14.15 -17.72 11.90
C THR A 638 12.66 -17.65 12.23
N HIS A 639 11.88 -17.35 11.25
CA HIS A 639 10.42 -17.41 11.27
C HIS A 639 9.91 -18.04 9.98
N SER A 640 8.62 -18.37 9.92
CA SER A 640 8.03 -18.89 8.68
C SER A 640 8.26 -17.96 7.48
N PRO A 641 8.71 -18.45 6.34
CA PRO A 641 8.85 -17.65 5.11
C PRO A 641 7.49 -17.16 4.58
N LEU A 642 6.39 -17.71 5.06
CA LEU A 642 5.03 -17.30 4.71
C LEU A 642 4.40 -16.33 5.70
N LEU A 643 5.06 -15.96 6.80
CA LEU A 643 4.44 -15.15 7.86
C LEU A 643 3.95 -13.79 7.34
N ASN A 644 4.74 -13.11 6.51
CA ASN A 644 4.32 -11.86 5.88
C ASN A 644 3.04 -12.04 5.04
N LEU A 645 2.98 -13.09 4.23
CA LEU A 645 1.78 -13.41 3.42
C LEU A 645 0.58 -13.83 4.27
N ARG A 646 0.80 -14.52 5.38
CA ARG A 646 -0.25 -14.90 6.32
C ARG A 646 -0.89 -13.67 6.97
N ILE A 647 -0.08 -12.68 7.35
CA ILE A 647 -0.56 -11.41 7.87
C ILE A 647 -1.37 -10.66 6.79
N LEU A 648 -0.84 -10.61 5.57
CA LEU A 648 -1.55 -9.98 4.45
C LEU A 648 -2.87 -10.69 4.12
N ALA A 649 -2.92 -12.04 4.19
CA ALA A 649 -4.14 -12.82 3.99
C ALA A 649 -5.24 -12.46 5.00
N LEU A 650 -4.88 -12.37 6.29
CA LEU A 650 -5.80 -11.94 7.34
C LEU A 650 -6.34 -10.54 7.08
N LEU A 651 -5.44 -9.56 6.88
CA LEU A 651 -5.82 -8.17 6.68
C LEU A 651 -6.61 -7.95 5.39
N ARG A 652 -6.37 -8.79 4.36
CA ARG A 652 -7.14 -8.78 3.11
C ARG A 652 -8.61 -9.14 3.37
N VAL A 653 -8.87 -10.20 4.12
CA VAL A 653 -10.25 -10.61 4.47
C VAL A 653 -10.95 -9.53 5.30
N ILE A 654 -10.26 -8.94 6.26
CA ILE A 654 -10.81 -7.84 7.07
C ILE A 654 -11.18 -6.63 6.20
N LYS A 655 -10.30 -6.25 5.25
CA LYS A 655 -10.58 -5.14 4.33
C LYS A 655 -11.81 -5.39 3.45
N TRP A 656 -12.04 -6.64 3.02
CA TRP A 656 -13.20 -6.98 2.17
C TRP A 656 -14.52 -7.10 2.94
N ASN A 657 -14.46 -7.51 4.21
CA ASN A 657 -15.64 -7.73 5.03
C ASN A 657 -16.07 -6.49 5.82
N GLY A 658 -15.17 -5.54 6.05
CA GLY A 658 -15.45 -4.31 6.80
C GLY A 658 -16.42 -3.40 6.04
N ARG A 659 -17.48 -2.95 6.71
CA ARG A 659 -18.54 -2.09 6.16
C ARG A 659 -18.11 -0.63 6.06
N ASP A 660 -17.32 -0.20 7.02
CA ASP A 660 -16.74 1.14 7.07
C ASP A 660 -15.21 1.09 7.19
N VAL A 661 -14.58 2.25 7.10
CA VAL A 661 -13.11 2.37 7.10
C VAL A 661 -12.51 1.84 8.41
N GLU A 662 -13.19 2.00 9.53
CA GLU A 662 -12.69 1.57 10.84
C GLU A 662 -12.74 0.04 10.99
N GLU A 663 -13.81 -0.60 10.51
CA GLU A 663 -13.96 -2.07 10.49
C GLU A 663 -12.97 -2.74 9.53
N GLN A 664 -12.45 -2.03 8.53
CA GLN A 664 -11.42 -2.52 7.61
C GLN A 664 -10.03 -2.59 8.24
N HIS A 665 -9.89 -2.24 9.52
CA HIS A 665 -8.64 -2.22 10.26
C HIS A 665 -8.70 -3.13 11.49
N LEU A 666 -7.61 -3.85 11.78
CA LEU A 666 -7.43 -4.62 12.99
C LEU A 666 -6.39 -3.99 13.92
N THR A 667 -6.61 -4.08 15.23
CA THR A 667 -5.59 -3.68 16.20
C THR A 667 -4.38 -4.59 16.14
N VAL A 668 -3.18 -4.06 16.41
CA VAL A 668 -1.96 -4.86 16.55
C VAL A 668 -2.17 -5.99 17.55
N GLN A 669 -2.83 -5.71 18.69
CA GLN A 669 -3.14 -6.74 19.68
C GLN A 669 -4.03 -7.87 19.12
N SER A 670 -5.05 -7.54 18.30
CA SER A 670 -5.91 -8.56 17.69
C SER A 670 -5.15 -9.41 16.68
N ILE A 671 -4.26 -8.81 15.89
CA ILE A 671 -3.40 -9.53 14.95
C ILE A 671 -2.45 -10.44 15.73
N THR A 672 -1.81 -9.93 16.78
CA THR A 672 -0.89 -10.71 17.62
C THR A 672 -1.62 -11.90 18.25
N ASN A 673 -2.76 -11.68 18.88
CA ASN A 673 -3.54 -12.77 19.49
C ASN A 673 -3.97 -13.84 18.47
N TYR A 674 -4.33 -13.41 17.25
CA TYR A 674 -4.69 -14.33 16.16
C TYR A 674 -3.51 -15.26 15.81
N PHE A 675 -2.33 -14.71 15.59
CA PHE A 675 -1.16 -15.50 15.21
C PHE A 675 -0.52 -16.24 16.38
N GLU A 676 -0.61 -15.74 17.60
CA GLU A 676 -0.25 -16.49 18.81
C GLU A 676 -1.12 -17.74 18.96
N SER A 677 -2.40 -17.68 18.59
CA SER A 677 -3.27 -18.87 18.57
C SER A 677 -2.85 -19.94 17.54
N LEU A 678 -2.07 -19.54 16.55
CA LEU A 678 -1.41 -20.43 15.58
C LEU A 678 0.01 -20.83 15.99
N GLY A 679 0.45 -20.47 17.18
CA GLY A 679 1.74 -20.86 17.75
C GLY A 679 2.91 -19.97 17.33
N ILE A 680 2.67 -18.82 16.75
CA ILE A 680 3.72 -17.88 16.34
C ILE A 680 4.07 -16.96 17.53
N ALA A 681 5.35 -16.77 17.78
CA ALA A 681 5.82 -15.89 18.85
C ALA A 681 5.45 -14.41 18.55
N SER A 682 5.00 -13.67 19.59
CA SER A 682 4.62 -12.26 19.46
C SER A 682 5.73 -11.38 18.87
N VAL A 683 6.98 -11.70 19.19
CA VAL A 683 8.14 -10.94 18.71
C VAL A 683 8.33 -11.07 17.19
N ASP A 684 8.06 -12.25 16.62
CA ASP A 684 8.14 -12.47 15.16
C ASP A 684 6.99 -11.77 14.44
N ILE A 685 5.80 -11.77 15.04
CA ILE A 685 4.64 -11.03 14.53
C ILE A 685 4.93 -9.54 14.51
N GLU A 686 5.44 -9.00 15.62
CA GLU A 686 5.79 -7.57 15.75
C GLU A 686 6.87 -7.18 14.74
N PHE A 687 7.89 -8.02 14.56
CA PHE A 687 8.94 -7.81 13.56
C PHE A 687 8.36 -7.73 12.14
N CYS A 688 7.55 -8.72 11.74
CA CYS A 688 6.91 -8.73 10.42
C CYS A 688 5.94 -7.55 10.23
N LEU A 689 5.17 -7.16 11.25
CA LEU A 689 4.31 -5.99 11.17
C LEU A 689 5.11 -4.69 10.95
N LYS A 690 6.23 -4.51 11.67
CA LYS A 690 7.13 -3.36 11.45
C LYS A 690 7.69 -3.33 10.03
N GLU A 691 8.11 -4.49 9.52
CA GLU A 691 8.60 -4.62 8.14
C GLU A 691 7.51 -4.29 7.12
N LEU A 692 6.31 -4.87 7.26
CA LEU A 692 5.18 -4.64 6.36
C LEU A 692 4.73 -3.16 6.33
N VAL A 693 4.77 -2.48 7.48
CA VAL A 693 4.46 -1.04 7.57
C VAL A 693 5.58 -0.21 6.92
N SER A 694 6.86 -0.53 7.18
CA SER A 694 8.00 0.18 6.58
C SER A 694 8.00 0.08 5.05
N LEU A 695 7.64 -1.09 4.52
CA LEU A 695 7.51 -1.37 3.09
C LEU A 695 6.21 -0.85 2.47
N ARG A 696 5.33 -0.24 3.28
CA ARG A 696 4.01 0.28 2.88
C ARG A 696 3.09 -0.78 2.26
N LEU A 697 3.22 -2.04 2.69
CA LEU A 697 2.28 -3.11 2.36
C LEU A 697 1.07 -3.09 3.30
N VAL A 698 1.29 -2.56 4.49
CA VAL A 698 0.29 -2.33 5.54
C VAL A 698 0.38 -0.87 5.97
N GLU A 699 -0.74 -0.28 6.31
CA GLU A 699 -0.82 1.11 6.77
C GLU A 699 -1.57 1.21 8.10
N PRO A 700 -1.15 2.14 8.99
CA PRO A 700 -1.89 2.42 10.21
C PRO A 700 -3.13 3.29 9.93
N TYR A 701 -4.20 3.07 10.69
CA TYR A 701 -5.39 3.94 10.71
C TYR A 701 -5.03 5.38 11.12
N ASP A 702 -4.13 5.50 12.11
CA ASP A 702 -3.55 6.78 12.48
C ASP A 702 -2.18 6.96 11.79
N PRO A 703 -2.13 7.68 10.66
CA PRO A 703 -0.89 7.85 9.90
C PRO A 703 0.15 8.70 10.62
N SER A 704 -0.19 9.39 11.73
CA SER A 704 0.74 10.21 12.50
C SER A 704 1.61 9.39 13.48
N SER A 705 1.18 8.17 13.82
CA SER A 705 1.90 7.31 14.75
C SER A 705 3.03 6.56 14.03
N SER A 706 4.27 6.82 14.44
CA SER A 706 5.47 6.14 13.92
C SER A 706 5.79 4.84 14.67
N ILE A 707 5.24 4.67 15.87
CA ILE A 707 5.52 3.53 16.77
C ILE A 707 4.31 2.60 16.76
N LEU A 708 4.54 1.32 16.47
CA LEU A 708 3.51 0.30 16.60
C LEU A 708 3.26 0.03 18.09
N ASN A 709 2.05 0.29 18.53
CA ASN A 709 1.55 -0.06 19.84
C ASN A 709 0.34 -1.00 19.71
N ASN A 710 -0.01 -1.69 20.79
CA ASN A 710 -1.05 -2.72 20.78
C ASN A 710 -2.45 -2.21 20.39
N SER A 711 -2.75 -0.95 20.65
CA SER A 711 -4.04 -0.33 20.34
C SER A 711 -4.13 0.22 18.90
N GLN A 712 -3.01 0.33 18.22
CA GLN A 712 -2.98 0.85 16.85
C GLN A 712 -3.68 -0.10 15.88
N LYS A 713 -4.55 0.45 15.03
CA LYS A 713 -5.25 -0.30 14.00
C LYS A 713 -4.48 -0.28 12.69
N LEU A 714 -4.43 -1.41 12.00
CA LEU A 714 -3.68 -1.63 10.76
C LEU A 714 -4.59 -2.20 9.67
N ALA A 715 -4.38 -1.80 8.42
CA ALA A 715 -5.03 -2.35 7.24
C ALA A 715 -4.03 -2.64 6.11
N ILE A 716 -4.38 -3.55 5.23
CA ILE A 716 -3.62 -3.83 4.01
C ILE A 716 -3.80 -2.68 3.00
N THR A 717 -2.72 -2.25 2.37
CA THR A 717 -2.72 -1.23 1.31
C THR A 717 -3.00 -1.84 -0.07
N TYR A 718 -3.17 -1.02 -1.10
CA TYR A 718 -3.22 -1.50 -2.50
C TYR A 718 -1.94 -2.21 -2.90
N LYS A 719 -0.78 -1.70 -2.46
CA LYS A 719 0.52 -2.33 -2.67
C LYS A 719 0.59 -3.71 -2.00
N GLY A 720 0.05 -3.83 -0.77
CA GLY A 720 -0.07 -5.10 -0.06
C GLY A 720 -0.95 -6.10 -0.80
N LEU A 721 -2.11 -5.67 -1.29
CA LEU A 721 -3.01 -6.50 -2.11
C LEU A 721 -2.34 -6.98 -3.41
N ALA A 722 -1.65 -6.08 -4.12
CA ALA A 722 -0.94 -6.41 -5.34
C ALA A 722 0.18 -7.44 -5.09
N HIS A 723 0.97 -7.28 -4.03
CA HIS A 723 2.02 -8.24 -3.67
C HIS A 723 1.46 -9.59 -3.22
N TYR A 724 0.32 -9.59 -2.50
CA TYR A 724 -0.39 -10.83 -2.18
C TYR A 724 -0.81 -11.57 -3.44
N ASP A 725 -1.45 -10.89 -4.39
CA ASP A 725 -1.87 -11.49 -5.66
C ASP A 725 -0.68 -11.93 -6.53
N LEU A 726 0.41 -11.16 -6.58
CA LEU A 726 1.65 -11.58 -7.26
C LEU A 726 2.22 -12.85 -6.63
N SER A 727 2.24 -12.95 -5.32
CA SER A 727 2.83 -14.07 -4.57
C SER A 727 2.00 -15.35 -4.66
N THR A 728 0.68 -15.23 -4.81
CA THR A 728 -0.24 -16.38 -4.79
C THR A 728 -0.74 -16.80 -6.17
N LYS A 729 -0.69 -15.90 -7.18
CA LYS A 729 -1.30 -16.16 -8.50
C LYS A 729 -0.36 -15.98 -9.69
N ASN A 730 0.80 -15.30 -9.51
CA ASN A 730 1.65 -14.94 -10.63
C ASN A 730 2.87 -15.88 -10.76
N ASN A 731 2.90 -16.68 -11.82
CA ASN A 731 3.96 -17.63 -12.09
C ASN A 731 5.34 -16.99 -12.31
N VAL A 732 5.40 -15.78 -12.89
CA VAL A 732 6.66 -15.08 -13.16
C VAL A 732 7.26 -14.55 -11.87
N TYR A 733 6.42 -13.88 -11.04
CA TYR A 733 6.86 -13.40 -9.75
C TYR A 733 7.34 -14.56 -8.87
N PHE A 734 6.55 -15.60 -8.76
CA PHE A 734 6.91 -16.77 -7.96
C PHE A 734 8.21 -17.43 -8.42
N TYR A 735 8.41 -17.55 -9.74
CA TYR A 735 9.65 -18.06 -10.30
C TYR A 735 10.86 -17.16 -9.98
N GLN A 736 10.73 -15.84 -10.15
CA GLN A 736 11.82 -14.90 -9.86
C GLN A 736 12.18 -14.91 -8.36
N MET A 737 11.17 -15.02 -7.49
CA MET A 737 11.41 -15.17 -6.05
C MET A 737 12.08 -16.52 -5.73
N ALA A 738 11.66 -17.61 -6.36
CA ALA A 738 12.24 -18.94 -6.12
C ALA A 738 13.73 -19.00 -6.40
N ILE A 739 14.23 -18.30 -7.42
CA ILE A 739 15.66 -18.33 -7.77
C ILE A 739 16.53 -17.35 -6.97
N THR A 740 15.94 -16.35 -6.30
CA THR A 740 16.70 -15.28 -5.66
C THR A 740 16.45 -15.13 -4.15
N THR A 741 15.42 -15.79 -3.61
CA THR A 741 15.15 -15.77 -2.16
C THR A 741 16.13 -16.68 -1.42
N GLY A 742 16.64 -16.20 -0.28
CA GLY A 742 17.46 -17.01 0.60
C GLY A 742 16.65 -18.15 1.24
N ILE A 743 17.15 -19.36 1.13
CA ILE A 743 16.54 -20.61 1.61
C ILE A 743 17.36 -21.14 2.79
N THR A 744 16.67 -21.64 3.81
CA THR A 744 17.30 -22.24 5.01
C THR A 744 17.88 -23.63 4.75
N ASP A 745 17.40 -24.31 3.70
CA ASP A 745 17.85 -25.64 3.30
C ASP A 745 18.80 -25.55 2.08
N PRO A 746 20.12 -25.81 2.28
CA PRO A 746 21.12 -25.74 1.20
C PRO A 746 20.90 -26.78 0.08
N GLU A 747 20.29 -27.93 0.39
CA GLU A 747 20.05 -28.96 -0.62
C GLU A 747 18.97 -28.51 -1.60
N ILE A 748 17.89 -27.92 -1.07
CA ILE A 748 16.82 -27.35 -1.90
C ILE A 748 17.34 -26.17 -2.74
N ALA A 749 18.17 -25.31 -2.15
CA ALA A 749 18.79 -24.21 -2.88
C ALA A 749 19.64 -24.72 -4.06
N ASN A 750 20.43 -25.78 -3.83
CA ASN A 750 21.25 -26.42 -4.86
C ASN A 750 20.39 -27.11 -5.93
N ASP A 751 19.30 -27.77 -5.56
CA ASP A 751 18.35 -28.34 -6.51
C ASP A 751 17.79 -27.27 -7.45
N ILE A 752 17.28 -26.17 -6.89
CA ILE A 752 16.77 -25.04 -7.68
C ILE A 752 17.84 -24.46 -8.59
N ARG A 753 19.08 -24.30 -8.09
CA ARG A 753 20.23 -23.84 -8.87
C ARG A 753 20.54 -24.81 -10.02
N SER A 754 20.48 -26.11 -9.78
CA SER A 754 20.73 -27.14 -10.82
C SER A 754 19.68 -27.08 -11.93
N TYR A 755 18.41 -26.94 -11.59
CA TYR A 755 17.33 -26.70 -12.57
C TYR A 755 17.55 -25.42 -13.35
N TYR A 756 17.91 -24.32 -12.70
CA TYR A 756 18.17 -23.04 -13.36
C TYR A 756 19.28 -23.15 -14.39
N LYS A 757 20.38 -23.87 -14.09
CA LYS A 757 21.55 -24.06 -14.99
C LYS A 757 21.37 -25.17 -16.01
N SER A 758 20.30 -25.98 -15.92
CA SER A 758 20.06 -27.10 -16.83
C SER A 758 19.69 -26.64 -18.25
N ASP A 759 19.94 -27.49 -19.25
CA ASP A 759 19.55 -27.27 -20.66
C ASP A 759 18.10 -27.67 -20.97
N ARG A 760 17.27 -27.87 -19.95
CA ARG A 760 15.86 -28.21 -20.12
C ARG A 760 15.08 -27.08 -20.83
N PHE A 761 14.00 -27.48 -21.48
CA PHE A 761 13.07 -26.51 -22.07
C PHE A 761 12.57 -25.52 -21.04
N PHE A 762 12.49 -24.21 -21.38
CA PHE A 762 12.22 -23.11 -20.43
C PHE A 762 10.95 -23.32 -19.59
N GLY A 763 9.86 -23.83 -20.21
CA GLY A 763 8.61 -24.11 -19.51
C GLY A 763 8.73 -25.20 -18.45
N GLU A 764 9.43 -26.29 -18.76
CA GLU A 764 9.71 -27.39 -17.83
C GLU A 764 10.61 -26.93 -16.68
N LYS A 765 11.68 -26.22 -17.02
CA LYS A 765 12.63 -25.65 -16.07
C LYS A 765 11.94 -24.75 -15.03
N THR A 766 11.15 -23.81 -15.50
CA THR A 766 10.44 -22.87 -14.61
C THR A 766 9.39 -23.57 -13.76
N PHE A 767 8.76 -24.62 -14.26
CA PHE A 767 7.84 -25.44 -13.50
C PHE A 767 8.55 -26.21 -12.38
N CYS A 768 9.66 -26.91 -12.69
CA CYS A 768 10.43 -27.65 -11.67
C CYS A 768 10.91 -26.75 -10.54
N ILE A 769 11.38 -25.53 -10.86
CA ILE A 769 11.83 -24.54 -9.89
C ILE A 769 10.67 -24.09 -8.99
N ARG A 770 9.53 -23.71 -9.58
CA ARG A 770 8.35 -23.30 -8.82
C ARG A 770 7.82 -24.41 -7.91
N LYS A 771 7.78 -25.63 -8.42
CA LYS A 771 7.36 -26.80 -7.65
C LYS A 771 8.26 -27.00 -6.42
N LYS A 772 9.57 -27.03 -6.60
CA LYS A 772 10.53 -27.19 -5.49
C LYS A 772 10.43 -26.09 -4.46
N PHE A 773 10.28 -24.84 -4.91
CA PHE A 773 10.14 -23.71 -4.01
C PHE A 773 8.81 -23.73 -3.25
N SER A 774 7.70 -24.10 -3.89
CA SER A 774 6.40 -24.28 -3.23
C SER A 774 6.46 -25.37 -2.16
N GLU A 775 7.05 -26.54 -2.48
CA GLU A 775 7.25 -27.64 -1.53
C GLU A 775 8.07 -27.19 -0.32
N TYR A 776 9.18 -26.47 -0.57
CA TYR A 776 10.01 -25.86 0.49
C TYR A 776 9.20 -24.93 1.40
N LEU A 777 8.49 -23.96 0.80
CA LEU A 777 7.71 -22.99 1.56
C LEU A 777 6.69 -23.66 2.48
N LEU A 778 5.97 -24.67 1.97
CA LEU A 778 4.97 -25.41 2.74
C LEU A 778 5.59 -26.27 3.84
N GLN A 779 6.73 -26.89 3.58
CA GLN A 779 7.44 -27.71 4.57
C GLN A 779 8.07 -26.84 5.66
N GLU A 780 8.70 -25.74 5.28
CA GLU A 780 9.33 -24.83 6.23
C GLU A 780 8.28 -24.15 7.11
N ASP A 781 7.17 -23.71 6.52
CA ASP A 781 6.06 -23.08 7.25
C ASP A 781 5.48 -23.98 8.36
N LYS A 782 5.35 -25.28 8.10
CA LYS A 782 4.86 -26.27 9.08
C LYS A 782 5.75 -26.38 10.33
N LYS A 783 7.01 -26.00 10.27
CA LYS A 783 7.90 -25.98 11.45
C LYS A 783 7.54 -24.89 12.44
N TYR A 784 6.86 -23.82 12.01
CA TYR A 784 6.59 -22.63 12.80
C TYR A 784 5.11 -22.48 13.17
N ILE A 785 4.21 -23.10 12.45
CA ILE A 785 2.77 -22.91 12.59
C ILE A 785 2.10 -24.18 13.00
N VAL A 786 1.21 -24.03 13.95
CA VAL A 786 0.31 -25.05 14.44
C VAL A 786 -0.94 -25.01 13.58
N GLU A 787 -1.20 -26.09 12.83
CA GLU A 787 -2.41 -26.22 12.05
C GLU A 787 -3.55 -26.65 12.96
N VAL A 788 -4.60 -25.81 13.05
CA VAL A 788 -5.85 -26.13 13.73
C VAL A 788 -6.85 -26.56 12.64
N GLU A 789 -7.22 -27.85 12.63
CA GLU A 789 -8.19 -28.36 11.68
C GLU A 789 -9.60 -27.79 11.96
N ASN A 790 -10.34 -27.48 10.87
CA ASN A 790 -11.78 -27.16 10.83
C ASN A 790 -12.27 -25.91 11.60
N ASN A 791 -11.44 -24.92 11.85
CA ASN A 791 -11.89 -23.64 12.39
C ASN A 791 -12.10 -22.62 11.27
N GLU A 792 -13.33 -22.09 11.13
CA GLU A 792 -13.69 -21.07 10.14
C GLU A 792 -12.83 -19.79 10.26
N GLN A 793 -12.41 -19.45 11.47
CA GLN A 793 -11.56 -18.30 11.76
C GLN A 793 -10.24 -18.33 10.97
N PHE A 794 -9.74 -19.52 10.59
CA PHE A 794 -8.47 -19.70 9.87
C PHE A 794 -8.64 -20.08 8.39
N GLU A 795 -9.82 -19.88 7.82
CA GLU A 795 -10.10 -20.22 6.41
C GLU A 795 -9.14 -19.51 5.45
N CYS A 796 -8.89 -18.22 5.65
CA CYS A 796 -7.97 -17.46 4.81
C CYS A 796 -6.53 -18.01 4.84
N GLN A 797 -6.10 -18.63 5.94
CA GLN A 797 -4.79 -19.27 6.07
C GLN A 797 -4.73 -20.58 5.28
N ARG A 798 -5.83 -21.36 5.30
CA ARG A 798 -5.93 -22.59 4.49
C ARG A 798 -5.97 -22.28 3.00
N ASP A 799 -6.67 -21.23 2.60
CA ASP A 799 -6.72 -20.81 1.20
C ASP A 799 -5.36 -20.32 0.70
N LEU A 800 -4.62 -19.59 1.53
CA LEU A 800 -3.24 -19.24 1.20
C LEU A 800 -2.38 -20.49 0.96
N MET A 801 -2.53 -21.53 1.79
CA MET A 801 -1.76 -22.78 1.59
C MET A 801 -2.16 -23.49 0.29
N LYS A 802 -3.45 -23.48 -0.08
CA LYS A 802 -3.91 -24.01 -1.37
C LYS A 802 -3.31 -23.23 -2.54
N ASP A 803 -3.31 -21.90 -2.45
CA ASP A 803 -2.74 -21.03 -3.48
C ASP A 803 -1.24 -21.28 -3.67
N ILE A 804 -0.47 -21.38 -2.59
CA ILE A 804 0.96 -21.70 -2.67
C ILE A 804 1.18 -23.12 -3.24
N ASN A 805 0.38 -24.09 -2.82
CA ASN A 805 0.47 -25.47 -3.34
C ASN A 805 0.13 -25.55 -4.84
N ALA A 806 -0.72 -24.66 -5.36
CA ALA A 806 -1.08 -24.63 -6.78
C ALA A 806 0.13 -24.46 -7.72
N PHE A 807 1.24 -23.85 -7.26
CA PHE A 807 2.47 -23.76 -8.05
C PHE A 807 3.23 -25.10 -8.20
N SER A 808 2.94 -26.08 -7.35
CA SER A 808 3.51 -27.44 -7.45
C SER A 808 2.74 -28.35 -8.42
N ILE A 809 1.54 -27.92 -8.86
CA ILE A 809 0.66 -28.73 -9.70
C ILE A 809 0.89 -28.39 -11.17
N ASP A 810 1.24 -29.39 -11.98
CA ASP A 810 1.39 -29.23 -13.42
C ASP A 810 0.02 -29.11 -14.11
N LYS A 811 -0.42 -27.88 -14.37
CA LYS A 811 -1.67 -27.63 -15.12
C LYS A 811 -1.62 -28.14 -16.56
N ASN A 812 -0.44 -28.34 -17.16
CA ASN A 812 -0.30 -28.91 -18.50
C ASN A 812 -0.34 -30.44 -18.50
N GLY A 813 0.04 -31.10 -17.40
CA GLY A 813 -0.14 -32.55 -17.21
C GLY A 813 -1.59 -32.93 -16.91
N ILE A 814 -2.34 -32.00 -16.27
CA ILE A 814 -3.75 -32.20 -15.92
C ILE A 814 -4.67 -32.09 -17.15
N ASN A 815 -4.24 -31.53 -18.28
CA ASN A 815 -4.99 -31.58 -19.53
C ASN A 815 -5.20 -32.99 -20.08
N LYS A 816 -4.63 -34.01 -19.46
CA LYS A 816 -4.96 -35.44 -19.71
C LYS A 816 -5.91 -36.07 -18.69
N THR A 817 -6.18 -35.42 -17.54
CA THR A 817 -7.14 -35.87 -16.52
C THR A 817 -7.65 -34.68 -15.70
N ILE A 818 -8.25 -33.67 -16.35
CA ILE A 818 -9.12 -32.74 -15.66
C ILE A 818 -10.39 -33.54 -15.34
N GLN A 819 -10.55 -33.98 -14.12
CA GLN A 819 -11.87 -34.07 -13.52
C GLN A 819 -12.43 -32.66 -13.58
N ASP A 820 -13.38 -32.50 -14.49
CA ASP A 820 -14.02 -31.24 -14.84
C ASP A 820 -14.76 -30.76 -13.59
N ASP A 821 -14.23 -29.79 -12.87
CA ASP A 821 -14.86 -29.23 -11.65
C ASP A 821 -16.28 -28.72 -11.93
N TYR A 822 -16.60 -28.52 -13.20
CA TYR A 822 -17.92 -28.11 -13.69
C TYR A 822 -18.81 -29.27 -14.12
N SER A 823 -18.34 -30.52 -14.04
CA SER A 823 -19.09 -31.70 -14.49
C SER A 823 -20.47 -31.82 -13.85
N ASN A 824 -20.59 -31.40 -12.60
CA ASN A 824 -21.85 -31.39 -11.86
C ASN A 824 -22.85 -30.34 -12.34
N PHE A 825 -22.40 -29.37 -13.14
CA PHE A 825 -23.20 -28.24 -13.62
C PHE A 825 -23.51 -28.31 -15.12
N TYR A 826 -22.89 -29.26 -15.87
CA TYR A 826 -23.13 -29.41 -17.29
C TYR A 826 -24.58 -29.77 -17.57
N GLY A 827 -25.17 -29.03 -18.53
CA GLY A 827 -26.57 -29.22 -18.95
C GLY A 827 -27.60 -28.69 -17.97
N LYS A 828 -27.22 -28.21 -16.78
CA LYS A 828 -28.11 -27.53 -15.84
C LYS A 828 -28.34 -26.09 -16.25
N THR A 829 -29.53 -25.59 -15.99
CA THR A 829 -29.86 -24.18 -16.14
C THR A 829 -29.38 -23.44 -14.89
N LEU A 830 -28.51 -22.48 -15.10
CA LEU A 830 -27.89 -21.65 -14.06
C LEU A 830 -28.26 -20.19 -14.28
N ILE A 831 -28.18 -19.39 -13.23
CA ILE A 831 -28.37 -17.94 -13.30
C ILE A 831 -26.99 -17.28 -13.34
N GLY A 832 -26.77 -16.45 -14.37
CA GLY A 832 -25.52 -15.71 -14.49
C GLY A 832 -25.75 -14.24 -14.81
N LYS A 833 -24.78 -13.41 -14.43
CA LYS A 833 -24.76 -11.98 -14.71
C LYS A 833 -23.78 -11.70 -15.86
N VAL A 834 -24.27 -11.09 -16.93
CA VAL A 834 -23.43 -10.72 -18.09
C VAL A 834 -22.40 -9.65 -17.70
N ARG A 835 -21.14 -9.90 -18.04
CA ARG A 835 -20.01 -8.99 -17.81
C ARG A 835 -19.14 -8.89 -19.07
N ASN A 836 -18.59 -7.71 -19.31
CA ASN A 836 -17.62 -7.46 -20.39
C ASN A 836 -18.07 -7.97 -21.77
N TYR A 837 -19.38 -7.91 -22.08
CA TYR A 837 -19.91 -8.24 -23.39
C TYR A 837 -19.61 -7.10 -24.38
N ASP A 838 -18.97 -7.46 -25.48
CA ASP A 838 -18.66 -6.59 -26.62
C ASP A 838 -19.51 -7.03 -27.82
N PRO A 839 -20.56 -6.28 -28.20
CA PRO A 839 -21.42 -6.62 -29.31
C PRO A 839 -20.71 -6.65 -30.68
N ASP A 840 -19.69 -5.80 -30.86
CA ASP A 840 -18.94 -5.69 -32.10
C ASP A 840 -18.01 -6.90 -32.32
N LYS A 841 -17.57 -7.52 -31.24
CA LYS A 841 -16.70 -8.72 -31.25
C LYS A 841 -17.44 -10.02 -30.96
N ASP A 842 -18.75 -9.91 -30.69
CA ASP A 842 -19.67 -11.04 -30.50
C ASP A 842 -19.27 -11.99 -29.34
N TYR A 843 -18.57 -11.50 -28.31
CA TYR A 843 -18.21 -12.31 -27.16
C TYR A 843 -18.26 -11.54 -25.83
N GLY A 844 -18.33 -12.27 -24.73
CA GLY A 844 -18.31 -11.74 -23.38
C GLY A 844 -18.09 -12.82 -22.32
N PHE A 845 -18.34 -12.45 -21.06
CA PHE A 845 -18.26 -13.33 -19.91
C PHE A 845 -19.56 -13.29 -19.13
N ILE A 846 -19.92 -14.40 -18.52
CA ILE A 846 -21.06 -14.51 -17.61
C ILE A 846 -20.54 -14.99 -16.27
N PHE A 847 -20.72 -14.17 -15.24
CA PHE A 847 -20.43 -14.55 -13.86
C PHE A 847 -21.59 -15.38 -13.32
N ILE A 848 -21.30 -16.59 -12.85
CA ILE A 848 -22.29 -17.52 -12.30
C ILE A 848 -22.01 -17.68 -10.81
N SER A 849 -22.94 -17.23 -9.96
CA SER A 849 -22.80 -17.25 -8.50
C SER A 849 -22.68 -18.66 -7.92
N ASP A 850 -23.37 -19.64 -8.50
CA ASP A 850 -23.37 -21.04 -8.02
C ASP A 850 -22.01 -21.73 -8.13
N ILE A 851 -21.15 -21.24 -8.99
CA ILE A 851 -19.78 -21.72 -9.21
C ILE A 851 -18.71 -20.69 -8.86
N ASN A 852 -19.13 -19.47 -8.52
CA ASN A 852 -18.26 -18.32 -8.20
C ASN A 852 -17.17 -18.06 -9.25
N ASP A 853 -17.51 -18.19 -10.54
CA ASP A 853 -16.57 -18.04 -11.65
C ASP A 853 -17.20 -17.33 -12.86
N GLU A 854 -16.35 -16.74 -13.73
CA GLU A 854 -16.74 -16.09 -14.99
C GLU A 854 -16.46 -17.03 -16.16
N LEU A 855 -17.49 -17.41 -16.88
CA LEU A 855 -17.36 -18.27 -18.03
C LEU A 855 -17.53 -17.50 -19.34
N PHE A 856 -16.66 -17.82 -20.30
CA PHE A 856 -16.64 -17.24 -21.63
C PHE A 856 -17.87 -17.67 -22.44
N PHE A 857 -18.44 -16.77 -23.24
CA PHE A 857 -19.38 -17.07 -24.29
C PHE A 857 -19.08 -16.27 -25.55
N LYS A 858 -19.48 -16.82 -26.67
CA LYS A 858 -19.53 -16.15 -27.96
C LYS A 858 -20.87 -16.42 -28.60
N VAL A 859 -21.67 -15.37 -28.91
CA VAL A 859 -23.06 -15.51 -29.35
C VAL A 859 -23.16 -16.37 -30.59
N SER A 860 -22.26 -16.18 -31.56
CA SER A 860 -22.21 -16.99 -32.81
C SER A 860 -21.81 -18.45 -32.57
N LYS A 861 -21.41 -18.85 -31.38
CA LYS A 861 -21.04 -20.24 -31.02
C LYS A 861 -21.95 -20.86 -29.95
N LEU A 862 -23.01 -20.18 -29.58
CA LEU A 862 -24.00 -20.73 -28.67
C LEU A 862 -24.86 -21.77 -29.39
N ASP A 863 -25.12 -22.89 -28.73
CA ASP A 863 -26.00 -23.94 -29.26
C ASP A 863 -27.45 -23.46 -29.27
N LYS A 864 -27.82 -22.54 -28.40
CA LYS A 864 -29.13 -21.93 -28.29
C LYS A 864 -29.03 -20.52 -27.72
N PHE A 865 -29.66 -19.58 -28.41
CA PHE A 865 -29.73 -18.17 -28.04
C PHE A 865 -31.20 -17.70 -28.21
N GLU A 866 -31.92 -17.62 -27.08
CA GLU A 866 -33.37 -17.33 -27.05
C GLU A 866 -33.69 -15.90 -26.57
N VAL A 867 -32.78 -14.99 -26.73
CA VAL A 867 -32.97 -13.59 -26.36
C VAL A 867 -32.64 -12.68 -27.54
N ASP A 868 -33.39 -11.61 -27.74
CA ASP A 868 -33.20 -10.69 -28.87
C ASP A 868 -31.85 -9.96 -28.77
N SER A 869 -31.41 -9.63 -27.56
CA SER A 869 -30.14 -8.94 -27.33
C SER A 869 -29.77 -9.07 -25.84
N ILE A 870 -28.46 -9.04 -25.56
CA ILE A 870 -27.91 -9.07 -24.18
C ILE A 870 -27.03 -7.85 -23.95
N TYR A 871 -26.99 -7.36 -22.68
CA TYR A 871 -26.24 -6.20 -22.27
C TYR A 871 -25.47 -6.48 -20.99
N ASN A 872 -24.38 -5.74 -20.78
CA ASN A 872 -23.62 -5.84 -19.53
C ASN A 872 -24.50 -5.50 -18.33
N GLY A 873 -24.51 -6.42 -17.34
CA GLY A 873 -25.33 -6.32 -16.13
C GLY A 873 -26.63 -7.12 -16.17
N ASP A 874 -27.00 -7.72 -17.30
CA ASP A 874 -28.17 -8.57 -17.40
C ASP A 874 -28.03 -9.85 -16.60
N PHE A 875 -29.12 -10.27 -15.94
CA PHE A 875 -29.23 -11.59 -15.34
C PHE A 875 -29.98 -12.50 -16.29
N ILE A 876 -29.36 -13.61 -16.66
CA ILE A 876 -29.84 -14.54 -17.67
C ILE A 876 -29.83 -15.96 -17.18
N TYR A 877 -30.75 -16.77 -17.72
CA TYR A 877 -30.67 -18.22 -17.61
C TYR A 877 -29.73 -18.75 -18.68
N CYS A 878 -28.68 -19.48 -18.25
CA CYS A 878 -27.70 -20.05 -19.15
C CYS A 878 -27.37 -21.49 -18.79
N SER A 879 -26.80 -22.24 -19.71
CA SER A 879 -26.23 -23.55 -19.44
C SER A 879 -24.76 -23.61 -19.81
N ILE A 880 -24.02 -24.46 -19.08
CA ILE A 880 -22.60 -24.68 -19.27
C ILE A 880 -22.36 -25.95 -20.06
N GLY A 881 -21.35 -25.95 -20.89
CA GLY A 881 -20.90 -27.16 -21.57
C GLY A 881 -19.39 -27.15 -21.79
N ARG A 882 -18.84 -28.31 -22.14
CA ARG A 882 -17.41 -28.49 -22.39
C ARG A 882 -17.01 -27.99 -23.79
N SER A 883 -15.85 -27.32 -23.87
CA SER A 883 -15.17 -27.00 -25.12
C SER A 883 -13.73 -27.47 -25.08
N GLU A 884 -13.02 -27.37 -26.20
CA GLU A 884 -11.58 -27.69 -26.27
C GLU A 884 -10.71 -26.84 -25.34
N LYS A 885 -11.21 -25.68 -24.93
CA LYS A 885 -10.52 -24.71 -24.03
C LYS A 885 -11.03 -24.72 -22.59
N GLY A 886 -11.91 -25.67 -22.21
CA GLY A 886 -12.50 -25.78 -20.89
C GLY A 886 -14.02 -25.53 -20.87
N ALA A 887 -14.58 -25.27 -19.69
CA ALA A 887 -16.01 -24.95 -19.54
C ALA A 887 -16.34 -23.61 -20.19
N GLN A 888 -17.44 -23.54 -20.91
CA GLN A 888 -17.98 -22.31 -21.50
C GLN A 888 -19.51 -22.31 -21.49
N ILE A 889 -20.12 -21.16 -21.66
CA ILE A 889 -21.56 -21.05 -21.82
C ILE A 889 -21.95 -21.65 -23.19
N LYS A 890 -22.96 -22.49 -23.18
CA LYS A 890 -23.47 -23.16 -24.37
C LYS A 890 -24.83 -22.63 -24.81
N THR A 891 -25.71 -22.30 -23.87
CA THR A 891 -27.01 -21.76 -24.17
C THR A 891 -27.32 -20.52 -23.34
N ILE A 892 -28.08 -19.62 -23.89
CA ILE A 892 -28.72 -18.51 -23.16
C ILE A 892 -30.22 -18.65 -23.44
N ASN A 893 -31.01 -18.95 -22.39
CA ASN A 893 -32.39 -19.41 -22.53
C ASN A 893 -33.44 -18.34 -22.19
N GLY A 894 -33.02 -17.16 -21.70
CA GLY A 894 -33.93 -16.09 -21.33
C GLY A 894 -33.37 -15.19 -20.23
N PHE A 895 -34.09 -14.11 -19.93
CA PHE A 895 -33.77 -13.22 -18.82
C PHE A 895 -34.39 -13.70 -17.52
N VAL A 896 -33.69 -13.45 -16.40
CA VAL A 896 -34.26 -13.62 -15.07
C VAL A 896 -35.17 -12.44 -14.78
N GLU A 897 -36.47 -12.65 -14.66
CA GLU A 897 -37.42 -11.62 -14.28
C GLU A 897 -37.18 -11.16 -12.84
N ASN A 898 -36.39 -10.11 -12.63
CA ASN A 898 -36.37 -9.35 -11.40
C ASN A 898 -37.34 -8.18 -11.52
N SER A 899 -38.53 -8.34 -10.97
CA SER A 899 -39.66 -7.42 -11.04
C SER A 899 -39.55 -6.14 -10.20
N ASN A 900 -38.40 -5.81 -9.63
CA ASN A 900 -38.23 -4.62 -8.80
C ASN A 900 -37.30 -3.61 -9.46
N ASN A 901 -37.86 -2.54 -10.04
CA ASN A 901 -37.24 -1.27 -10.49
C ASN A 901 -36.95 -1.12 -11.99
N LEU A 902 -37.56 -1.87 -12.90
CA LEU A 902 -37.54 -1.56 -14.33
C LEU A 902 -38.86 -0.88 -14.72
N GLN A 903 -38.79 0.32 -15.30
CA GLN A 903 -39.94 1.03 -15.85
C GLN A 903 -39.74 1.22 -17.35
N ILE A 904 -40.81 1.00 -18.15
CA ILE A 904 -40.78 1.34 -19.57
C ILE A 904 -41.25 2.78 -19.70
N GLU A 905 -40.40 3.65 -20.22
CA GLU A 905 -40.64 5.08 -20.29
C GLU A 905 -40.31 5.66 -21.67
N ARG A 906 -41.03 6.70 -22.05
CA ARG A 906 -40.64 7.53 -23.19
C ARG A 906 -39.54 8.49 -22.81
N CYS A 907 -38.53 8.57 -23.66
CA CYS A 907 -37.34 9.38 -23.44
C CYS A 907 -37.03 10.26 -24.64
N LEU A 908 -36.51 11.45 -24.37
CA LEU A 908 -36.06 12.40 -25.40
C LEU A 908 -34.57 12.64 -25.20
N ILE A 909 -33.71 12.37 -26.18
CA ILE A 909 -32.29 12.66 -26.10
C ILE A 909 -32.08 14.16 -25.93
N LYS A 910 -31.62 14.55 -24.75
CA LYS A 910 -31.20 15.91 -24.43
C LYS A 910 -29.83 16.24 -25.00
N PHE A 911 -28.91 15.28 -24.88
CA PHE A 911 -27.52 15.47 -25.22
C PHE A 911 -26.89 14.14 -25.57
N TYR A 912 -26.19 14.10 -26.70
CA TYR A 912 -25.43 12.94 -27.15
C TYR A 912 -24.03 13.36 -27.62
N LYS A 913 -22.99 12.64 -27.20
CA LYS A 913 -21.60 12.78 -27.67
C LYS A 913 -21.23 11.60 -28.55
N PRO A 914 -21.22 11.77 -29.87
CA PRO A 914 -20.91 10.70 -30.83
C PRO A 914 -19.51 10.10 -30.60
N ASP A 915 -18.51 10.95 -30.36
CA ASP A 915 -17.09 10.57 -30.15
C ASP A 915 -16.87 9.66 -28.94
N ARG A 916 -17.76 9.74 -27.95
CA ARG A 916 -17.67 8.97 -26.70
C ARG A 916 -18.82 7.96 -26.52
N GLY A 917 -19.76 7.95 -27.43
CA GLY A 917 -20.87 7.00 -27.46
C GLY A 917 -21.84 7.08 -26.28
N TYR A 918 -21.94 8.20 -25.54
CA TYR A 918 -22.87 8.33 -24.41
C TYR A 918 -23.68 9.63 -24.48
N GLY A 919 -24.80 9.65 -23.76
CA GLY A 919 -25.65 10.80 -23.65
C GLY A 919 -26.58 10.77 -22.42
N PHE A 920 -27.42 11.78 -22.35
CA PHE A 920 -28.51 11.90 -21.37
C PHE A 920 -29.84 12.12 -22.11
N ALA A 921 -30.87 11.48 -21.62
CA ALA A 921 -32.23 11.62 -22.12
C ALA A 921 -33.19 12.05 -21.01
N PHE A 922 -34.16 12.90 -21.29
CA PHE A 922 -35.24 13.22 -20.41
C PHE A 922 -36.28 12.10 -20.40
N ILE A 923 -36.73 11.69 -19.24
CA ILE A 923 -37.84 10.78 -19.05
C ILE A 923 -39.12 11.62 -19.10
N SER A 924 -39.99 11.36 -20.05
CA SER A 924 -41.18 12.19 -20.34
C SER A 924 -42.15 12.27 -19.14
N THR A 925 -42.27 11.22 -18.33
CA THR A 925 -43.21 11.15 -17.21
C THR A 925 -42.74 11.86 -15.95
N THR A 926 -41.43 11.86 -15.68
CA THR A 926 -40.85 12.35 -14.42
C THR A 926 -40.00 13.62 -14.58
N SER A 927 -39.70 14.03 -15.81
CA SER A 927 -38.74 15.09 -16.14
C SER A 927 -37.32 14.88 -15.58
N ASN A 928 -37.00 13.65 -15.14
CA ASN A 928 -35.68 13.29 -14.67
C ASN A 928 -34.74 12.96 -15.84
N GLU A 929 -33.45 13.07 -15.62
CA GLU A 929 -32.45 12.70 -16.62
C GLU A 929 -32.00 11.24 -16.44
N ALA A 930 -31.96 10.47 -17.50
CA ALA A 930 -31.43 9.13 -17.55
C ALA A 930 -30.15 9.12 -18.40
N PHE A 931 -29.08 8.54 -17.86
CA PHE A 931 -27.85 8.30 -18.61
C PHE A 931 -28.06 7.16 -19.62
N PHE A 932 -27.51 7.31 -20.82
CA PHE A 932 -27.45 6.20 -21.78
C PHE A 932 -26.09 6.12 -22.47
N HIS A 933 -25.70 4.92 -22.87
CA HIS A 933 -24.62 4.67 -23.80
C HIS A 933 -25.20 4.19 -25.13
N LYS A 934 -24.51 4.44 -26.26
CA LYS A 934 -25.01 4.05 -27.61
C LYS A 934 -25.37 2.57 -27.71
N THR A 935 -24.68 1.72 -26.94
CA THR A 935 -24.97 0.28 -26.85
C THR A 935 -26.35 -0.05 -26.27
N ALA A 936 -27.07 0.91 -25.71
CA ALA A 936 -28.48 0.74 -25.33
C ALA A 936 -29.41 0.80 -26.51
N PHE A 937 -28.93 1.16 -27.71
CA PHE A 937 -29.66 1.19 -28.94
C PHE A 937 -29.18 0.09 -29.89
N PRO A 938 -30.03 -0.40 -30.80
CA PRO A 938 -29.61 -1.31 -31.86
C PRO A 938 -28.57 -0.65 -32.77
N SER A 939 -27.62 -1.41 -33.28
CA SER A 939 -26.43 -0.89 -34.00
C SER A 939 -26.78 -0.09 -35.26
N ASN A 940 -27.91 -0.42 -35.93
CA ASN A 940 -28.42 0.31 -37.08
C ASN A 940 -28.87 1.75 -36.76
N PHE A 941 -29.03 2.11 -35.49
CA PHE A 941 -29.41 3.47 -35.08
C PHE A 941 -28.21 4.32 -34.62
N TYR A 942 -27.00 3.79 -34.53
CA TYR A 942 -25.85 4.53 -34.02
C TYR A 942 -25.52 5.83 -34.77
N GLU A 943 -25.70 5.82 -36.08
CA GLU A 943 -25.50 7.00 -36.95
C GLU A 943 -26.64 8.01 -36.86
N HIS A 944 -27.79 7.60 -36.35
CA HIS A 944 -28.99 8.43 -36.24
C HIS A 944 -29.20 9.01 -34.83
N LEU A 945 -28.36 8.64 -33.88
CA LEU A 945 -28.43 9.19 -32.53
C LEU A 945 -28.06 10.66 -32.51
N ASN A 946 -29.02 11.52 -32.24
CA ASN A 946 -28.85 12.96 -32.16
C ASN A 946 -29.74 13.56 -31.07
N ASN A 947 -29.50 14.81 -30.73
CA ASN A 947 -30.31 15.54 -29.77
C ASN A 947 -31.72 15.72 -30.31
N GLY A 948 -32.74 15.43 -29.51
CA GLY A 948 -34.14 15.53 -29.92
C GLY A 948 -34.74 14.22 -30.41
N LEU A 949 -33.99 13.12 -30.49
CA LEU A 949 -34.54 11.81 -30.86
C LEU A 949 -35.44 11.30 -29.73
N GLU A 950 -36.67 10.92 -30.05
CA GLU A 950 -37.61 10.27 -29.12
C GLU A 950 -37.54 8.75 -29.25
N PHE A 951 -37.54 8.10 -28.12
CA PHE A 951 -37.48 6.63 -28.03
C PHE A 951 -38.18 6.12 -26.78
N GLU A 952 -38.60 4.89 -26.83
CA GLU A 952 -39.18 4.14 -25.73
C GLU A 952 -38.13 3.16 -25.22
N ALA A 953 -37.89 3.16 -23.90
CA ALA A 953 -36.80 2.37 -23.32
C ALA A 953 -37.14 1.83 -21.94
N GLU A 954 -36.46 0.75 -21.60
CA GLU A 954 -36.37 0.25 -20.22
C GLU A 954 -35.40 1.12 -19.44
N ILE A 955 -35.88 1.70 -18.34
CA ILE A 955 -35.09 2.55 -17.43
C ILE A 955 -34.95 1.86 -16.09
N LYS A 956 -33.75 1.91 -15.55
CA LYS A 956 -33.39 1.39 -14.23
C LYS A 956 -33.04 2.54 -13.30
N LEU A 957 -33.63 2.57 -12.11
CA LEU A 957 -33.14 3.40 -11.00
C LEU A 957 -31.95 2.69 -10.37
N GLN A 958 -30.79 3.34 -10.34
CA GLN A 958 -29.57 2.83 -9.71
C GLN A 958 -29.59 3.10 -8.19
N GLU A 959 -28.76 2.39 -7.43
CA GLU A 959 -28.63 2.56 -5.95
C GLU A 959 -28.21 3.98 -5.55
N ASN A 960 -27.55 4.71 -6.42
CA ASN A 960 -27.16 6.12 -6.23
C ASN A 960 -28.28 7.13 -6.53
N GLY A 961 -29.52 6.67 -6.78
CA GLY A 961 -30.67 7.50 -7.07
C GLY A 961 -30.72 8.08 -8.50
N LYS A 962 -29.83 7.67 -9.41
CA LYS A 962 -29.80 8.12 -10.82
C LYS A 962 -30.46 7.12 -11.73
N TYR A 963 -31.10 7.62 -12.79
CA TYR A 963 -31.72 6.78 -13.81
C TYR A 963 -30.73 6.44 -14.92
N GLN A 964 -30.81 5.22 -15.42
CA GLN A 964 -30.02 4.73 -16.54
C GLN A 964 -30.95 4.03 -17.55
N VAL A 965 -30.83 4.38 -18.83
CA VAL A 965 -31.43 3.64 -19.92
C VAL A 965 -30.70 2.30 -20.04
N ARG A 966 -31.44 1.22 -19.89
CA ARG A 966 -30.92 -0.13 -20.01
C ARG A 966 -30.92 -0.58 -21.47
N ARG A 967 -32.04 -0.39 -22.13
CA ARG A 967 -32.22 -0.76 -23.54
C ARG A 967 -33.31 0.09 -24.22
N CYS A 968 -33.08 0.48 -25.45
CA CYS A 968 -34.08 1.08 -26.30
C CYS A 968 -35.00 -0.02 -26.88
N LEU A 969 -36.29 0.11 -26.65
CA LEU A 969 -37.30 -0.84 -27.18
C LEU A 969 -37.72 -0.47 -28.61
N ARG A 970 -37.92 0.83 -28.86
CA ARG A 970 -38.19 1.36 -30.18
C ARG A 970 -37.85 2.85 -30.25
N VAL A 971 -37.42 3.29 -31.41
CA VAL A 971 -37.27 4.71 -31.74
C VAL A 971 -38.62 5.20 -32.28
N ILE A 972 -39.08 6.37 -31.85
CA ILE A 972 -40.43 6.87 -32.15
C ILE A 972 -40.37 7.85 -33.32
N ASN A 973 -39.29 8.61 -33.51
CA ASN A 973 -39.06 9.53 -34.66
C ASN A 973 -37.59 9.52 -35.08
#